data_95cc12e9a32f509e85d3ca017a4d5620
#
_entry.id   95cc12e9a32f509e85d3ca017a4d5620
#
_cell.length_a   1.000
_cell.length_b   1.000
_cell.length_c   1.000
_cell.angle_alpha   90.00
_cell.angle_beta   90.00
_cell.angle_gamma   90.00
#
_symmetry.space_group_name_H-M   'P 1'
#
loop_
_entity.id
_entity.type
_entity.pdbx_description
1 polymer ?
#
loop_
_entity_poly.entity_id
_entity_poly.type
_entity_poly.pdbx_seq_one_letter_code
_entity_poly.pdbx_strand_id
1 'polypeptide(L)'
;MRRIFLFLFFSCCFYLPSFAQSWTADNGNGTYTNPLFYDEFSDPDILRVGDDYYLAGTTMHSVPGLVILHSRDLVNWENISYCFDRFDFNDDAFSLKNHQEIYGQGVWAPAIRYANGQFYVFTNINGKGLQCYTSKDIRGPWKHHNMEGRIYDLSVLFDDDGKIYAIHGYGEVRCTELKADMSGPIEETERVIIPEGNAVGEGHHMYKINGMYYLISTDYKPNGRTLCSRSKSIWGPYETITITADETFGYHAAPLTQVPKGGKHRIGENGTQFGIPEVDKDATACTNIHQGGIVEDQSGQWWALLMMDFHSIGRTVTLAPVTWKDGWPMVGLEGNLGRAPRTWLKPNVQSVAVPQQQAKPFAPYQRSEDFDDKQLGRIWQWNHNPDDTKWSLKKGRLRLQSMPAEQLMWARNTLTQRVIGPKSIATVELYVGGMKEGDVAGLGNINVPCSWIGIEQGHYGLLLRCYEQATNDTVTLGIASCDAPIKRVWLRMVGDFDNDKAHYEYSLNGEYYRPLGREMPLSYQLITFQGSRHALFCFNRKGKQGGYAEFDNFTVVEPDADRSGNIPYGKTFRIVNLATGHPAIALKHGLLHDTDAKDNSKLTRFRLIDKGQGQVVLQCEDGRYVFCSGFGMAGDVRLTTDESKAEVFLWQDYLNHEFMLMSMRTHRYLGKSPTTGSPYSLDFTGADPARRNGAVFRWEE
;
A
#
# COMPACT_ATOMS: atom_id res chain seq x y z
N MET A 1 -26.73 -38.61 58.73
CA MET A 1 -25.49 -38.41 57.97
C MET A 1 -25.91 -38.06 56.52
N ARG A 2 -25.92 -36.76 56.19
CA ARG A 2 -26.20 -36.29 54.80
C ARG A 2 -24.85 -36.02 54.14
N ARG A 3 -24.56 -36.73 53.03
CA ARG A 3 -23.36 -36.49 52.21
C ARG A 3 -23.72 -35.38 51.21
N ILE A 4 -22.97 -34.26 51.29
CA ILE A 4 -23.00 -33.17 50.32
C ILE A 4 -21.98 -33.52 49.25
N PHE A 5 -22.43 -33.69 48.00
CA PHE A 5 -21.60 -33.78 46.84
C PHE A 5 -21.30 -32.35 46.31
N LEU A 6 -20.07 -31.95 46.41
CA LEU A 6 -19.56 -30.69 45.80
C LEU A 6 -19.20 -30.99 44.34
N PHE A 7 -19.95 -30.44 43.37
CA PHE A 7 -19.59 -30.45 41.96
C PHE A 7 -18.67 -29.25 41.70
N LEU A 8 -17.38 -29.53 41.47
CA LEU A 8 -16.44 -28.57 40.94
C LEU A 8 -16.68 -28.46 39.42
N PHE A 9 -17.24 -27.33 38.97
CA PHE A 9 -17.25 -26.96 37.57
C PHE A 9 -15.87 -26.46 37.20
N PHE A 10 -15.09 -27.30 36.47
CA PHE A 10 -13.93 -26.82 35.73
C PHE A 10 -14.42 -26.06 34.49
N SER A 11 -14.36 -24.72 34.55
CA SER A 11 -14.54 -23.88 33.38
C SER A 11 -13.26 -23.97 32.55
N CYS A 12 -13.25 -24.86 31.56
CA CYS A 12 -12.27 -24.83 30.49
C CYS A 12 -12.52 -23.57 29.65
N CYS A 13 -11.79 -22.49 29.94
CA CYS A 13 -11.64 -21.41 29.00
C CYS A 13 -10.87 -21.97 27.78
N PHE A 14 -11.58 -22.34 26.74
CA PHE A 14 -10.98 -22.51 25.43
C PHE A 14 -10.49 -21.14 24.98
N TYR A 15 -9.20 -20.88 25.10
CA TYR A 15 -8.55 -19.84 24.32
C TYR A 15 -8.65 -20.24 22.85
N LEU A 16 -9.69 -19.79 22.17
CA LEU A 16 -9.68 -19.73 20.72
C LEU A 16 -8.56 -18.75 20.37
N PRO A 17 -7.61 -19.11 19.52
CA PRO A 17 -6.66 -18.14 19.03
C PRO A 17 -7.45 -17.04 18.33
N SER A 18 -7.48 -15.86 18.93
CA SER A 18 -7.95 -14.66 18.27
C SER A 18 -6.95 -14.41 17.15
N PHE A 19 -7.30 -14.77 15.91
CA PHE A 19 -6.53 -14.33 14.77
C PHE A 19 -6.52 -12.80 14.84
N ALA A 20 -5.33 -12.22 14.96
CA ALA A 20 -5.17 -10.78 14.95
C ALA A 20 -5.86 -10.25 13.69
N GLN A 21 -6.71 -9.25 13.88
CA GLN A 21 -7.39 -8.60 12.77
C GLN A 21 -6.33 -7.90 11.90
N SER A 22 -6.39 -8.09 10.59
CA SER A 22 -5.53 -7.39 9.64
C SER A 22 -6.27 -6.20 9.05
N TRP A 23 -5.50 -5.18 8.60
CA TRP A 23 -6.07 -4.06 7.87
C TRP A 23 -6.88 -4.55 6.67
N THR A 24 -8.08 -4.02 6.53
CA THR A 24 -8.91 -4.16 5.34
C THR A 24 -9.51 -2.81 4.96
N ALA A 25 -9.61 -2.52 3.68
CA ALA A 25 -10.34 -1.34 3.21
C ALA A 25 -11.84 -1.45 3.50
N ASP A 26 -12.40 -2.64 3.58
CA ASP A 26 -13.82 -2.88 3.87
C ASP A 26 -14.15 -2.53 5.31
N ASN A 27 -15.07 -1.58 5.49
CA ASN A 27 -15.53 -1.15 6.81
C ASN A 27 -16.62 -2.06 7.41
N GLY A 28 -17.09 -3.08 6.67
CA GLY A 28 -18.13 -4.00 7.10
C GLY A 28 -19.55 -3.39 7.17
N ASN A 29 -19.70 -2.12 6.82
CA ASN A 29 -20.97 -1.38 6.88
C ASN A 29 -21.49 -0.93 5.51
N GLY A 30 -20.93 -1.47 4.41
CA GLY A 30 -21.26 -1.09 3.04
C GLY A 30 -20.39 0.04 2.48
N THR A 31 -19.35 0.45 3.21
CA THR A 31 -18.35 1.43 2.75
C THR A 31 -16.95 0.82 2.73
N TYR A 32 -16.05 1.50 2.03
CA TYR A 32 -14.61 1.21 2.08
C TYR A 32 -13.83 2.47 2.42
N THR A 33 -12.60 2.32 2.92
CA THR A 33 -11.67 3.42 3.25
C THR A 33 -10.34 3.20 2.54
N ASN A 34 -9.88 4.22 1.82
CA ASN A 34 -8.55 4.24 1.19
C ASN A 34 -7.41 4.46 2.22
N PRO A 35 -6.18 3.96 1.95
CA PRO A 35 -5.79 3.19 0.77
C PRO A 35 -6.42 1.80 0.76
N LEU A 36 -6.62 1.21 -0.44
CA LEU A 36 -7.13 -0.16 -0.57
C LEU A 36 -6.22 -1.17 0.12
N PHE A 37 -4.91 -0.99 -0.06
CA PHE A 37 -3.88 -1.78 0.60
C PHE A 37 -3.05 -0.85 1.47
N TYR A 38 -2.90 -1.18 2.75
CA TYR A 38 -1.96 -0.47 3.62
C TYR A 38 -0.57 -1.12 3.57
N ASP A 39 -0.26 -1.75 2.44
CA ASP A 39 1.04 -2.26 2.04
C ASP A 39 1.33 -1.87 0.58
N GLU A 40 2.55 -2.17 0.13
CA GLU A 40 2.97 -1.80 -1.22
C GLU A 40 2.25 -2.61 -2.29
N PHE A 41 1.76 -1.90 -3.32
CA PHE A 41 1.33 -2.46 -4.58
C PHE A 41 1.57 -1.44 -5.70
N SER A 42 2.66 -1.61 -6.44
CA SER A 42 3.12 -0.64 -7.44
C SER A 42 2.60 -0.94 -8.84
N ASP A 43 2.40 0.12 -9.61
CA ASP A 43 2.10 0.11 -11.04
C ASP A 43 0.91 -0.80 -11.39
N PRO A 44 -0.28 -0.58 -10.78
CA PRO A 44 -1.41 -1.47 -10.93
C PRO A 44 -2.01 -1.39 -12.34
N ASP A 45 -2.30 -2.55 -12.93
CA ASP A 45 -3.17 -2.65 -14.10
C ASP A 45 -4.36 -3.54 -13.79
N ILE A 46 -5.58 -3.04 -14.06
CA ILE A 46 -6.85 -3.66 -13.70
C ILE A 46 -7.52 -4.30 -14.91
N LEU A 47 -8.04 -5.50 -14.71
CA LEU A 47 -8.80 -6.24 -15.70
C LEU A 47 -10.08 -6.80 -15.09
N ARG A 48 -11.20 -6.73 -15.81
CA ARG A 48 -12.43 -7.45 -15.50
C ARG A 48 -12.69 -8.56 -16.52
N VAL A 49 -13.02 -9.76 -16.02
CA VAL A 49 -13.46 -10.88 -16.85
C VAL A 49 -14.74 -11.47 -16.23
N GLY A 50 -15.88 -11.20 -16.83
CA GLY A 50 -17.17 -11.57 -16.26
C GLY A 50 -17.44 -10.84 -14.93
N ASP A 51 -17.57 -11.61 -13.85
CA ASP A 51 -17.82 -11.10 -12.50
C ASP A 51 -16.55 -10.96 -11.67
N ASP A 52 -15.41 -11.31 -12.23
CA ASP A 52 -14.13 -11.33 -11.53
C ASP A 52 -13.25 -10.15 -11.96
N TYR A 53 -12.56 -9.56 -11.00
CA TYR A 53 -11.59 -8.49 -11.20
C TYR A 53 -10.20 -9.01 -10.87
N TYR A 54 -9.22 -8.64 -11.69
CA TYR A 54 -7.82 -9.02 -11.51
C TYR A 54 -6.94 -7.79 -11.53
N LEU A 55 -6.01 -7.72 -10.59
CA LEU A 55 -5.05 -6.62 -10.49
C LEU A 55 -3.65 -7.20 -10.60
N ALA A 56 -2.89 -6.75 -11.60
CA ALA A 56 -1.49 -7.08 -11.75
C ALA A 56 -0.62 -5.93 -11.23
N GLY A 57 0.47 -6.25 -10.54
CA GLY A 57 1.43 -5.28 -10.02
C GLY A 57 2.86 -5.70 -10.20
N THR A 58 3.78 -4.72 -10.19
CA THR A 58 5.20 -5.00 -10.26
C THR A 58 5.75 -5.56 -8.95
N THR A 59 6.84 -6.29 -9.04
CA THR A 59 7.60 -6.81 -7.89
C THR A 59 9.08 -6.45 -7.94
N MET A 60 9.46 -5.63 -8.90
CA MET A 60 10.85 -5.21 -9.13
C MET A 60 11.81 -6.40 -9.15
N HIS A 61 12.78 -6.42 -8.23
CA HIS A 61 13.79 -7.49 -8.08
C HIS A 61 13.33 -8.65 -7.21
N SER A 62 12.15 -8.55 -6.57
CA SER A 62 11.64 -9.58 -5.66
C SER A 62 10.96 -10.71 -6.41
N VAL A 63 11.20 -11.95 -5.97
CA VAL A 63 10.61 -13.17 -6.56
C VAL A 63 9.93 -14.02 -5.48
N PRO A 64 8.78 -14.67 -5.82
CA PRO A 64 8.07 -14.73 -7.10
C PRO A 64 7.65 -13.36 -7.63
N GLY A 65 7.52 -13.23 -8.95
CA GLY A 65 7.30 -11.93 -9.59
C GLY A 65 6.01 -11.83 -10.41
N LEU A 66 5.58 -10.57 -10.62
CA LEU A 66 4.30 -10.20 -11.22
C LEU A 66 3.13 -10.78 -10.43
N VAL A 67 2.84 -10.15 -9.30
CA VAL A 67 1.74 -10.54 -8.41
C VAL A 67 0.39 -10.32 -9.09
N ILE A 68 -0.49 -11.30 -8.97
CA ILE A 68 -1.88 -11.22 -9.42
C ILE A 68 -2.81 -11.30 -8.22
N LEU A 69 -3.61 -10.26 -8.04
CA LEU A 69 -4.69 -10.24 -7.08
C LEU A 69 -6.04 -10.48 -7.77
N HIS A 70 -6.98 -11.04 -7.03
CA HIS A 70 -8.35 -11.30 -7.46
C HIS A 70 -9.34 -10.66 -6.50
N SER A 71 -10.42 -10.11 -7.04
CA SER A 71 -11.56 -9.57 -6.30
C SER A 71 -12.88 -9.82 -7.04
N ARG A 72 -13.98 -9.76 -6.30
CA ARG A 72 -15.36 -9.72 -6.84
C ARG A 72 -16.10 -8.43 -6.53
N ASP A 73 -15.50 -7.55 -5.73
CA ASP A 73 -16.15 -6.31 -5.29
C ASP A 73 -15.24 -5.07 -5.38
N LEU A 74 -14.04 -5.19 -5.96
CA LEU A 74 -13.02 -4.16 -6.08
C LEU A 74 -12.44 -3.66 -4.75
N VAL A 75 -12.93 -4.13 -3.61
CA VAL A 75 -12.52 -3.71 -2.27
C VAL A 75 -11.75 -4.81 -1.54
N ASN A 76 -12.26 -6.05 -1.62
CA ASN A 76 -11.65 -7.21 -1.00
C ASN A 76 -10.84 -7.99 -2.04
N TRP A 77 -9.53 -8.14 -1.79
CA TRP A 77 -8.58 -8.72 -2.73
C TRP A 77 -7.81 -9.89 -2.12
N GLU A 78 -7.54 -10.93 -2.93
CA GLU A 78 -6.67 -12.05 -2.57
C GLU A 78 -5.49 -12.20 -3.52
N ASN A 79 -4.32 -12.57 -3.01
CA ASN A 79 -3.19 -12.97 -3.82
C ASN A 79 -3.41 -14.40 -4.33
N ILE A 80 -3.69 -14.55 -5.60
CA ILE A 80 -4.00 -15.86 -6.20
C ILE A 80 -2.84 -16.49 -6.95
N SER A 81 -1.91 -15.70 -7.49
CA SER A 81 -0.75 -16.22 -8.22
C SER A 81 0.35 -15.18 -8.43
N TYR A 82 1.45 -15.68 -8.95
CA TYR A 82 2.54 -14.93 -9.57
C TYR A 82 2.79 -15.49 -10.96
N CYS A 83 3.25 -14.66 -11.90
CA CYS A 83 3.52 -15.13 -13.26
C CYS A 83 4.79 -15.99 -13.36
N PHE A 84 5.73 -15.84 -12.42
CA PHE A 84 6.95 -16.64 -12.37
C PHE A 84 7.50 -16.75 -10.95
N ASP A 85 8.22 -17.86 -10.67
CA ASP A 85 8.81 -18.10 -9.36
C ASP A 85 10.20 -17.48 -9.22
N ARG A 86 10.93 -17.31 -10.33
CA ARG A 86 12.27 -16.73 -10.38
C ARG A 86 12.56 -16.16 -11.77
N PHE A 87 13.51 -15.24 -11.83
CA PHE A 87 14.10 -14.82 -13.10
C PHE A 87 14.91 -15.99 -13.69
N ASP A 88 14.66 -16.32 -14.94
CA ASP A 88 15.29 -17.42 -15.67
C ASP A 88 16.50 -16.99 -16.53
N PHE A 89 17.08 -15.83 -16.22
CA PHE A 89 18.23 -15.28 -16.90
C PHE A 89 19.54 -15.74 -16.26
N ASN A 90 20.50 -16.15 -17.09
CA ASN A 90 21.86 -16.48 -16.64
C ASN A 90 22.68 -15.18 -16.45
N ASP A 91 22.40 -14.46 -15.37
CA ASP A 91 22.99 -13.17 -15.04
C ASP A 91 23.12 -13.05 -13.51
N ASP A 92 24.33 -12.78 -13.05
CA ASP A 92 24.68 -12.75 -11.64
C ASP A 92 23.93 -11.67 -10.85
N ALA A 93 23.54 -10.58 -11.52
CA ALA A 93 22.83 -9.47 -10.91
C ALA A 93 21.44 -9.89 -10.36
N PHE A 94 20.77 -10.84 -11.03
CA PHE A 94 19.49 -11.36 -10.57
C PHE A 94 19.58 -12.27 -9.32
N SER A 95 20.80 -12.61 -8.91
CA SER A 95 21.08 -13.52 -7.77
C SER A 95 22.03 -12.92 -6.73
N LEU A 96 22.31 -11.62 -6.79
CA LEU A 96 23.28 -10.92 -5.92
C LEU A 96 24.67 -11.59 -5.90
N LYS A 97 25.13 -12.10 -7.03
CA LYS A 97 26.45 -12.70 -7.16
C LYS A 97 27.46 -11.66 -7.62
N ASN A 98 28.72 -11.81 -7.18
CA ASN A 98 29.84 -10.99 -7.62
C ASN A 98 29.61 -9.47 -7.48
N HIS A 99 28.90 -9.04 -6.41
CA HIS A 99 28.51 -7.66 -6.15
C HIS A 99 27.74 -7.00 -7.31
N GLN A 100 26.95 -7.80 -8.03
CA GLN A 100 26.01 -7.31 -9.03
C GLN A 100 24.58 -7.38 -8.46
N GLU A 101 23.74 -6.41 -8.83
CA GLU A 101 22.40 -6.26 -8.26
C GLU A 101 21.43 -5.64 -9.27
N ILE A 102 20.14 -5.83 -9.01
CA ILE A 102 19.05 -5.23 -9.79
C ILE A 102 18.03 -4.51 -8.88
N TYR A 103 18.45 -3.94 -7.76
CA TYR A 103 17.57 -3.14 -6.92
C TYR A 103 16.91 -2.00 -7.72
N GLY A 104 15.59 -1.80 -7.57
CA GLY A 104 14.83 -0.84 -8.34
C GLY A 104 14.76 -1.14 -9.83
N GLN A 105 15.14 -2.34 -10.21
CA GLN A 105 15.11 -2.89 -11.57
C GLN A 105 14.41 -4.25 -11.52
N GLY A 106 14.57 -5.07 -12.53
CA GLY A 106 13.84 -6.33 -12.66
C GLY A 106 12.55 -6.11 -13.40
N VAL A 107 11.42 -6.53 -12.82
CA VAL A 107 10.10 -6.38 -13.42
C VAL A 107 9.58 -4.96 -13.21
N TRP A 108 9.16 -4.32 -14.30
CA TRP A 108 8.50 -3.02 -14.29
C TRP A 108 7.00 -3.13 -14.56
N ALA A 109 6.33 -1.99 -14.76
CA ALA A 109 4.88 -1.90 -14.89
C ALA A 109 4.29 -3.00 -15.79
N PRO A 110 3.31 -3.79 -15.31
CA PRO A 110 2.65 -4.81 -16.10
C PRO A 110 1.47 -4.25 -16.89
N ALA A 111 1.08 -4.97 -17.96
CA ALA A 111 -0.20 -4.83 -18.62
C ALA A 111 -0.92 -6.18 -18.66
N ILE A 112 -2.03 -6.33 -17.93
CA ILE A 112 -2.82 -7.57 -17.91
C ILE A 112 -3.99 -7.50 -18.88
N ARG A 113 -4.15 -8.53 -19.70
CA ARG A 113 -5.25 -8.61 -20.69
C ARG A 113 -5.84 -10.01 -20.75
N TYR A 114 -7.09 -10.07 -21.20
CA TYR A 114 -7.77 -11.33 -21.50
C TYR A 114 -8.34 -11.27 -22.91
N ALA A 115 -7.89 -12.16 -23.75
CA ALA A 115 -8.35 -12.25 -25.13
C ALA A 115 -8.32 -13.70 -25.59
N ASN A 116 -9.25 -14.09 -26.47
CA ASN A 116 -9.29 -15.42 -27.10
C ASN A 116 -9.25 -16.59 -26.08
N GLY A 117 -9.87 -16.41 -24.91
CA GLY A 117 -9.91 -17.43 -23.84
C GLY A 117 -8.59 -17.59 -23.08
N GLN A 118 -7.70 -16.61 -23.12
CA GLN A 118 -6.37 -16.65 -22.50
C GLN A 118 -6.03 -15.33 -21.83
N PHE A 119 -5.34 -15.42 -20.70
CA PHE A 119 -4.73 -14.27 -20.01
C PHE A 119 -3.33 -14.00 -20.56
N TYR A 120 -2.99 -12.73 -20.61
CA TYR A 120 -1.69 -12.18 -21.01
C TYR A 120 -1.23 -11.19 -19.95
N VAL A 121 0.04 -11.26 -19.55
CA VAL A 121 0.68 -10.24 -18.71
C VAL A 121 1.98 -9.84 -19.41
N PHE A 122 2.02 -8.59 -19.85
CA PHE A 122 3.19 -8.00 -20.50
C PHE A 122 3.96 -7.16 -19.50
N THR A 123 5.27 -7.12 -19.64
CA THR A 123 6.15 -6.26 -18.83
C THR A 123 7.50 -6.09 -19.51
N ASN A 124 8.30 -5.12 -19.05
CA ASN A 124 9.73 -5.10 -19.35
C ASN A 124 10.54 -5.56 -18.15
N ILE A 125 11.59 -6.32 -18.44
CA ILE A 125 12.61 -6.64 -17.45
C ILE A 125 13.89 -5.91 -17.84
N ASN A 126 14.42 -5.12 -16.92
CA ASN A 126 15.60 -4.29 -17.19
C ASN A 126 16.78 -5.10 -17.71
N GLY A 127 17.34 -4.66 -18.83
CA GLY A 127 18.43 -5.34 -19.53
C GLY A 127 18.03 -6.62 -20.28
N LYS A 128 16.75 -7.04 -20.22
CA LYS A 128 16.23 -8.25 -20.86
C LYS A 128 15.10 -7.95 -21.86
N GLY A 129 14.58 -6.72 -21.90
CA GLY A 129 13.57 -6.28 -22.85
C GLY A 129 12.15 -6.73 -22.51
N LEU A 130 11.32 -6.77 -23.55
CA LEU A 130 9.90 -7.07 -23.46
C LEU A 130 9.64 -8.55 -23.15
N GLN A 131 8.75 -8.81 -22.23
CA GLN A 131 8.32 -10.16 -21.80
C GLN A 131 6.80 -10.27 -21.87
N CYS A 132 6.31 -11.48 -22.16
CA CYS A 132 4.89 -11.81 -22.05
C CYS A 132 4.73 -13.15 -21.33
N TYR A 133 3.79 -13.18 -20.39
CA TYR A 133 3.38 -14.40 -19.69
C TYR A 133 1.94 -14.72 -20.10
N THR A 134 1.67 -15.97 -20.47
CA THR A 134 0.34 -16.39 -20.94
C THR A 134 -0.16 -17.60 -20.17
N SER A 135 -1.46 -17.62 -19.85
CA SER A 135 -2.13 -18.78 -19.26
C SER A 135 -3.61 -18.81 -19.59
N LYS A 136 -4.19 -20.00 -19.66
CA LYS A 136 -5.66 -20.18 -19.74
C LYS A 136 -6.33 -20.04 -18.37
N ASP A 137 -5.61 -20.33 -17.31
CA ASP A 137 -6.06 -20.13 -15.92
C ASP A 137 -5.22 -19.02 -15.29
N ILE A 138 -5.86 -18.03 -14.68
CA ILE A 138 -5.20 -16.91 -14.01
C ILE A 138 -4.29 -17.37 -12.85
N ARG A 139 -4.53 -18.54 -12.30
CA ARG A 139 -3.68 -19.17 -11.28
C ARG A 139 -2.43 -19.85 -11.85
N GLY A 140 -2.30 -19.88 -13.18
CA GLY A 140 -1.23 -20.58 -13.88
C GLY A 140 -1.56 -22.03 -14.25
N PRO A 141 -0.59 -22.81 -14.71
CA PRO A 141 0.79 -22.38 -14.93
C PRO A 141 0.92 -21.32 -16.05
N TRP A 142 1.85 -20.41 -15.87
CA TRP A 142 2.14 -19.37 -16.83
C TRP A 142 3.26 -19.81 -17.78
N LYS A 143 3.06 -19.56 -19.09
CA LYS A 143 4.08 -19.76 -20.11
C LYS A 143 4.79 -18.45 -20.36
N HIS A 144 6.10 -18.42 -20.21
CA HIS A 144 6.96 -17.29 -20.50
C HIS A 144 7.29 -17.20 -21.99
N HIS A 145 7.19 -15.99 -22.53
CA HIS A 145 7.63 -15.62 -23.87
C HIS A 145 8.59 -14.45 -23.75
N ASN A 146 9.86 -14.69 -24.09
CA ASN A 146 10.86 -13.65 -24.21
C ASN A 146 10.69 -13.00 -25.60
N MET A 147 10.13 -11.79 -25.61
CA MET A 147 9.81 -11.06 -26.85
C MET A 147 11.00 -10.25 -27.34
N GLU A 148 11.09 -10.03 -28.63
CA GLU A 148 12.05 -9.08 -29.19
C GLU A 148 11.66 -7.63 -28.82
N GLY A 149 12.65 -6.74 -28.79
CA GLY A 149 12.45 -5.32 -28.57
C GLY A 149 12.36 -4.88 -27.09
N ARG A 150 12.17 -3.58 -26.93
CA ARG A 150 11.96 -2.92 -25.64
C ARG A 150 10.87 -1.88 -25.81
N ILE A 151 9.78 -2.05 -25.11
CA ILE A 151 8.62 -1.17 -25.16
C ILE A 151 8.37 -0.65 -23.74
N TYR A 152 8.77 0.60 -23.49
CA TYR A 152 8.79 1.18 -22.15
C TYR A 152 7.37 1.52 -21.67
N ASP A 153 7.02 1.05 -20.48
CA ASP A 153 5.80 1.39 -19.72
C ASP A 153 4.51 1.17 -20.53
N LEU A 154 4.41 -0.03 -21.10
CA LEU A 154 3.43 -0.34 -22.13
C LEU A 154 2.02 -0.58 -21.60
N SER A 155 1.04 -0.20 -22.42
CA SER A 155 -0.30 -0.78 -22.41
C SER A 155 -0.51 -1.61 -23.67
N VAL A 156 -1.27 -2.69 -23.59
CA VAL A 156 -1.61 -3.52 -24.73
C VAL A 156 -3.12 -3.51 -24.97
N LEU A 157 -3.53 -3.36 -26.21
CA LEU A 157 -4.93 -3.44 -26.63
C LEU A 157 -5.08 -4.54 -27.70
N PHE A 158 -5.95 -5.52 -27.45
CA PHE A 158 -6.48 -6.43 -28.47
C PHE A 158 -7.70 -5.73 -29.06
N ASP A 159 -7.57 -5.21 -30.30
CA ASP A 159 -8.59 -4.38 -30.92
C ASP A 159 -9.57 -5.21 -31.77
N ASP A 160 -10.72 -4.62 -32.08
CA ASP A 160 -11.80 -5.24 -32.87
C ASP A 160 -11.39 -5.48 -34.33
N ASP A 161 -10.35 -4.81 -34.83
CA ASP A 161 -9.79 -5.04 -36.17
C ASP A 161 -8.93 -6.31 -36.25
N GLY A 162 -8.80 -7.03 -35.14
CA GLY A 162 -8.02 -8.27 -35.00
C GLY A 162 -6.53 -8.07 -34.81
N LYS A 163 -6.07 -6.83 -34.64
CA LYS A 163 -4.66 -6.49 -34.34
C LYS A 163 -4.43 -6.32 -32.88
N ILE A 164 -3.17 -6.36 -32.49
CA ILE A 164 -2.70 -6.15 -31.12
C ILE A 164 -1.80 -4.92 -31.14
N TYR A 165 -2.15 -3.92 -30.35
CA TYR A 165 -1.42 -2.67 -30.27
C TYR A 165 -0.74 -2.51 -28.93
N ALA A 166 0.53 -2.12 -28.92
CA ALA A 166 1.26 -1.65 -27.75
C ALA A 166 1.36 -0.13 -27.79
N ILE A 167 0.90 0.52 -26.73
CA ILE A 167 1.01 1.97 -26.52
C ILE A 167 2.07 2.18 -25.45
N HIS A 168 3.05 3.03 -25.73
CA HIS A 168 4.25 3.12 -24.89
C HIS A 168 4.97 4.47 -25.04
N GLY A 169 5.97 4.69 -24.18
CA GLY A 169 6.86 5.83 -24.25
C GLY A 169 6.86 6.68 -22.97
N TYR A 170 7.67 7.72 -22.99
CA TYR A 170 7.78 8.73 -21.95
C TYR A 170 7.81 10.11 -22.57
N GLY A 171 6.84 10.94 -22.29
CA GLY A 171 6.71 12.29 -22.87
C GLY A 171 6.21 12.31 -24.31
N GLU A 172 6.74 11.47 -25.17
CA GLU A 172 6.25 11.14 -26.49
C GLU A 172 5.59 9.76 -26.44
N VAL A 173 4.31 9.68 -26.86
CA VAL A 173 3.57 8.42 -26.84
C VAL A 173 3.57 7.81 -28.24
N ARG A 174 3.94 6.54 -28.32
CA ARG A 174 4.00 5.75 -29.53
C ARG A 174 3.00 4.61 -29.51
N CYS A 175 2.58 4.19 -30.68
CA CYS A 175 1.75 3.00 -30.90
C CYS A 175 2.46 2.09 -31.90
N THR A 176 2.57 0.80 -31.57
CA THR A 176 3.24 -0.21 -32.40
C THR A 176 2.38 -1.47 -32.44
N GLU A 177 2.20 -2.11 -33.59
CA GLU A 177 1.53 -3.41 -33.66
C GLU A 177 2.43 -4.51 -33.10
N LEU A 178 1.85 -5.44 -32.34
CA LEU A 178 2.53 -6.65 -31.88
C LEU A 178 2.19 -7.83 -32.78
N LYS A 179 3.18 -8.72 -32.97
CA LYS A 179 2.98 -9.99 -33.66
C LYS A 179 2.05 -10.90 -32.83
N ALA A 180 1.09 -11.56 -33.50
CA ALA A 180 0.08 -12.39 -32.82
C ALA A 180 0.67 -13.61 -32.10
N ASP A 181 1.85 -14.05 -32.48
CA ASP A 181 2.60 -15.15 -31.83
C ASP A 181 3.39 -14.73 -30.59
N MET A 182 3.31 -13.44 -30.20
CA MET A 182 4.04 -12.86 -29.08
C MET A 182 5.58 -12.91 -29.23
N SER A 183 6.10 -12.91 -30.47
CA SER A 183 7.53 -12.87 -30.71
C SER A 183 8.14 -11.46 -30.61
N GLY A 184 7.33 -10.41 -30.73
CA GLY A 184 7.79 -9.02 -30.60
C GLY A 184 6.93 -8.00 -31.35
N PRO A 185 7.36 -6.74 -31.40
CA PRO A 185 6.71 -5.69 -32.18
C PRO A 185 6.92 -5.88 -33.69
N ILE A 186 6.03 -5.26 -34.48
CA ILE A 186 6.20 -5.04 -35.91
C ILE A 186 6.73 -3.63 -36.07
N GLU A 187 8.05 -3.46 -36.07
CA GLU A 187 8.73 -2.16 -35.93
C GLU A 187 8.30 -1.13 -37.00
N GLU A 188 8.05 -1.56 -38.24
CA GLU A 188 7.62 -0.69 -39.33
C GLU A 188 6.23 -0.07 -39.13
N THR A 189 5.48 -0.55 -38.16
CA THR A 189 4.16 0.01 -37.81
C THR A 189 4.25 1.11 -36.76
N GLU A 190 5.40 1.29 -36.10
CA GLU A 190 5.57 2.27 -35.03
C GLU A 190 5.28 3.68 -35.51
N ARG A 191 4.41 4.40 -34.75
CA ARG A 191 4.05 5.80 -35.01
C ARG A 191 3.94 6.56 -33.71
N VAL A 192 4.34 7.82 -33.75
CA VAL A 192 4.02 8.79 -32.70
C VAL A 192 2.54 9.13 -32.78
N ILE A 193 1.78 8.87 -31.69
CA ILE A 193 0.36 9.19 -31.60
C ILE A 193 0.09 10.42 -30.75
N ILE A 194 0.97 10.73 -29.80
CA ILE A 194 0.96 11.98 -29.03
C ILE A 194 2.42 12.49 -29.01
N PRO A 195 2.71 13.63 -29.66
CA PRO A 195 4.07 14.16 -29.72
C PRO A 195 4.52 14.71 -28.35
N GLU A 196 5.82 14.84 -28.18
CA GLU A 196 6.44 15.43 -26.99
C GLU A 196 5.90 16.84 -26.72
N GLY A 197 5.85 17.22 -25.44
CA GLY A 197 5.40 18.55 -24.99
C GLY A 197 3.89 18.65 -24.68
N ASN A 198 3.13 17.56 -24.79
CA ASN A 198 1.70 17.51 -24.45
C ASN A 198 1.42 17.10 -22.99
N ALA A 199 2.41 17.20 -22.10
CA ALA A 199 2.35 16.86 -20.68
C ALA A 199 2.00 15.38 -20.36
N VAL A 200 1.92 14.52 -21.36
CA VAL A 200 1.70 13.09 -21.18
C VAL A 200 3.04 12.44 -20.84
N GLY A 201 3.17 11.87 -19.65
CA GLY A 201 4.40 11.21 -19.18
C GLY A 201 4.47 9.73 -19.57
N GLU A 202 4.10 8.87 -18.67
CA GLU A 202 4.18 7.39 -18.80
C GLU A 202 2.98 6.71 -18.13
N GLY A 203 3.06 5.42 -17.79
CA GLY A 203 2.00 4.70 -17.08
C GLY A 203 0.73 4.55 -17.92
N HIS A 204 0.89 4.12 -19.17
CA HIS A 204 -0.18 4.10 -20.15
C HIS A 204 -1.17 2.96 -19.94
N HIS A 205 -2.48 3.27 -20.04
CA HIS A 205 -3.58 2.30 -20.06
C HIS A 205 -4.56 2.65 -21.16
N MET A 206 -4.57 1.85 -22.24
CA MET A 206 -5.43 2.06 -23.40
C MET A 206 -6.71 1.25 -23.30
N TYR A 207 -7.82 1.91 -23.59
CA TYR A 207 -9.17 1.32 -23.64
C TYR A 207 -9.86 1.71 -24.94
N LYS A 208 -10.76 0.83 -25.41
CA LYS A 208 -11.75 1.17 -26.44
C LYS A 208 -13.14 1.06 -25.82
N ILE A 209 -13.80 2.21 -25.64
CA ILE A 209 -15.09 2.31 -24.97
C ILE A 209 -16.08 2.98 -25.93
N ASN A 210 -17.14 2.27 -26.31
CA ASN A 210 -18.17 2.76 -27.24
C ASN A 210 -17.57 3.30 -28.55
N GLY A 211 -16.54 2.64 -29.10
CA GLY A 211 -15.89 3.02 -30.36
C GLY A 211 -14.90 4.20 -30.24
N MET A 212 -14.68 4.73 -29.05
CA MET A 212 -13.70 5.78 -28.78
C MET A 212 -12.50 5.16 -28.06
N TYR A 213 -11.29 5.55 -28.42
CA TYR A 213 -10.06 5.18 -27.74
C TYR A 213 -9.78 6.16 -26.62
N TYR A 214 -9.51 5.64 -25.43
CA TYR A 214 -9.15 6.38 -24.24
C TYR A 214 -7.80 5.90 -23.73
N LEU A 215 -6.86 6.80 -23.59
CA LEU A 215 -5.54 6.54 -23.04
C LEU A 215 -5.41 7.25 -21.69
N ILE A 216 -5.37 6.48 -20.62
CA ILE A 216 -5.03 6.99 -19.29
C ILE A 216 -3.51 7.01 -19.18
N SER A 217 -2.95 8.10 -18.69
CA SER A 217 -1.50 8.29 -18.55
C SER A 217 -1.19 9.13 -17.32
N THR A 218 0.08 9.14 -16.93
CA THR A 218 0.58 9.87 -15.76
C THR A 218 1.51 11.00 -16.20
N ASP A 219 1.38 12.17 -15.56
CA ASP A 219 2.38 13.21 -15.57
C ASP A 219 2.87 13.42 -14.12
N TYR A 220 4.18 13.30 -13.89
CA TYR A 220 4.75 13.45 -12.55
C TYR A 220 4.83 14.89 -12.05
N LYS A 221 4.59 15.89 -12.90
CA LYS A 221 4.71 17.30 -12.53
C LYS A 221 3.33 17.94 -12.34
N PRO A 222 3.11 18.70 -11.26
CA PRO A 222 4.06 18.99 -10.16
C PRO A 222 4.19 17.87 -9.13
N ASN A 223 3.18 17.05 -8.86
CA ASN A 223 3.16 16.07 -7.76
C ASN A 223 2.52 14.72 -8.17
N GLY A 224 2.53 14.41 -9.46
CA GLY A 224 1.77 13.34 -10.03
C GLY A 224 0.31 13.74 -10.29
N ARG A 225 -0.18 13.40 -11.46
CA ARG A 225 -1.58 13.56 -11.86
C ARG A 225 -1.92 12.57 -12.96
N THR A 226 -3.19 12.27 -13.10
CA THR A 226 -3.67 11.39 -14.16
C THR A 226 -4.30 12.21 -15.28
N LEU A 227 -3.89 11.91 -16.49
CA LEU A 227 -4.44 12.49 -17.72
C LEU A 227 -5.25 11.44 -18.45
N CYS A 228 -6.20 11.90 -19.25
CA CYS A 228 -6.90 11.09 -20.23
C CYS A 228 -6.80 11.75 -21.59
N SER A 229 -6.35 10.95 -22.57
CA SER A 229 -6.33 11.34 -23.98
C SER A 229 -7.36 10.51 -24.72
N ARG A 230 -8.18 11.11 -25.61
CA ARG A 230 -9.17 10.36 -26.38
C ARG A 230 -9.10 10.66 -27.88
N SER A 231 -9.47 9.66 -28.69
CA SER A 231 -9.52 9.77 -30.16
C SER A 231 -10.52 8.77 -30.74
N LYS A 232 -11.04 9.07 -31.95
CA LYS A 232 -11.84 8.13 -32.72
C LYS A 232 -10.99 7.09 -33.45
N SER A 233 -9.70 7.30 -33.54
CA SER A 233 -8.75 6.39 -34.20
C SER A 233 -7.60 6.11 -33.21
N ILE A 234 -7.11 4.86 -33.19
CA ILE A 234 -5.94 4.51 -32.38
C ILE A 234 -4.71 5.33 -32.79
N TRP A 235 -4.67 5.79 -34.02
CA TRP A 235 -3.58 6.59 -34.59
C TRP A 235 -3.73 8.10 -34.32
N GLY A 236 -4.79 8.52 -33.62
CA GLY A 236 -5.06 9.93 -33.33
C GLY A 236 -5.84 10.65 -34.44
N PRO A 237 -5.94 11.99 -34.41
CA PRO A 237 -5.34 12.84 -33.36
C PRO A 237 -6.04 12.67 -32.01
N TYR A 238 -5.28 12.84 -30.94
CA TYR A 238 -5.76 12.77 -29.55
C TYR A 238 -5.97 14.17 -28.97
N GLU A 239 -7.06 14.36 -28.24
CA GLU A 239 -7.24 15.47 -27.31
C GLU A 239 -7.00 14.97 -25.88
N THR A 240 -6.38 15.79 -25.02
CA THR A 240 -5.93 15.41 -23.68
C THR A 240 -6.43 16.38 -22.64
N ILE A 241 -6.93 15.85 -21.51
CA ILE A 241 -7.27 16.64 -20.33
C ILE A 241 -6.70 15.96 -19.06
N THR A 242 -6.56 16.72 -17.97
CA THR A 242 -6.29 16.19 -16.64
C THR A 242 -7.60 15.73 -16.01
N ILE A 243 -7.63 14.51 -15.48
CA ILE A 243 -8.84 13.90 -14.87
C ILE A 243 -8.73 13.76 -13.34
N THR A 244 -7.59 14.13 -12.74
CA THR A 244 -7.38 14.22 -11.29
C THR A 244 -7.01 15.66 -10.91
N ALA A 245 -7.34 16.08 -9.68
CA ALA A 245 -6.85 17.31 -9.11
C ALA A 245 -5.48 17.11 -8.45
N ASP A 246 -4.73 18.19 -8.25
CA ASP A 246 -3.42 18.19 -7.61
C ASP A 246 -3.55 18.12 -6.07
N GLU A 247 -4.31 17.17 -5.56
CA GLU A 247 -4.43 16.92 -4.13
C GLU A 247 -4.75 15.46 -3.82
N THR A 248 -4.29 15.02 -2.66
CA THR A 248 -4.59 13.69 -2.11
C THR A 248 -5.90 13.72 -1.33
N PHE A 249 -6.33 12.60 -0.75
CA PHE A 249 -7.41 12.60 0.24
C PHE A 249 -6.96 13.13 1.63
N GLY A 250 -5.83 13.85 1.69
CA GLY A 250 -5.38 14.62 2.88
C GLY A 250 -4.85 13.79 4.02
N TYR A 251 -4.48 12.55 3.80
CA TYR A 251 -3.93 11.70 4.84
C TYR A 251 -2.41 11.73 4.77
N HIS A 252 -1.73 12.34 5.75
CA HIS A 252 -0.26 12.46 5.88
C HIS A 252 0.48 12.52 4.54
N ALA A 253 0.26 13.51 3.79
CA ALA A 253 0.70 13.51 2.42
C ALA A 253 2.07 14.13 2.20
N ALA A 254 2.96 14.03 3.12
CA ALA A 254 4.37 14.22 2.83
C ALA A 254 5.06 12.87 2.96
N PRO A 255 4.95 11.97 1.98
CA PRO A 255 5.73 10.76 2.02
C PRO A 255 7.19 11.15 2.06
N LEU A 256 7.96 10.44 2.87
CA LEU A 256 9.41 10.54 2.83
C LEU A 256 9.93 9.80 1.57
N THR A 257 9.36 10.14 0.42
CA THR A 257 9.87 9.68 -0.85
C THR A 257 11.17 10.41 -1.14
N GLN A 258 12.24 9.67 -1.20
CA GLN A 258 13.55 10.20 -1.49
C GLN A 258 13.94 9.88 -2.93
N VAL A 259 14.14 10.92 -3.72
CA VAL A 259 14.63 10.81 -5.10
C VAL A 259 16.16 10.91 -5.10
N PRO A 260 16.87 9.91 -5.63
CA PRO A 260 18.33 9.96 -5.69
C PRO A 260 18.82 11.05 -6.64
N LYS A 261 19.73 11.90 -6.19
CA LYS A 261 20.38 12.89 -7.02
C LYS A 261 21.32 12.19 -8.04
N GLY A 262 21.15 12.52 -9.31
CA GLY A 262 21.94 11.90 -10.39
C GLY A 262 21.64 10.41 -10.62
N GLY A 263 20.62 9.92 -10.00
CA GLY A 263 19.87 8.71 -10.38
C GLY A 263 20.58 7.40 -10.33
N LYS A 264 21.60 7.07 -9.54
CA LYS A 264 21.99 5.64 -9.61
C LYS A 264 23.25 5.19 -8.89
N HIS A 265 23.67 5.57 -7.74
CA HIS A 265 24.80 4.78 -7.21
C HIS A 265 24.59 4.24 -5.81
N ARG A 266 24.63 2.96 -5.78
CA ARG A 266 24.36 2.05 -4.67
C ARG A 266 25.64 1.40 -4.16
N ILE A 267 26.66 1.29 -5.03
CA ILE A 267 27.93 0.63 -4.73
C ILE A 267 28.98 1.71 -4.47
N GLY A 268 29.60 1.67 -3.29
CA GLY A 268 30.67 2.56 -2.92
C GLY A 268 31.95 2.34 -3.76
N GLU A 269 32.93 3.25 -3.63
CA GLU A 269 34.20 3.22 -4.40
C GLU A 269 34.99 1.91 -4.24
N ASN A 270 34.83 1.21 -3.13
CA ASN A 270 35.45 -0.09 -2.88
C ASN A 270 34.78 -1.27 -3.59
N GLY A 271 33.67 -1.02 -4.33
CA GLY A 271 32.93 -2.03 -5.08
C GLY A 271 32.10 -3.01 -4.25
N THR A 272 32.10 -2.91 -2.92
CA THR A 272 31.41 -3.85 -2.02
C THR A 272 30.43 -3.20 -1.06
N GLN A 273 30.56 -1.90 -0.81
CA GLN A 273 29.68 -1.18 0.09
C GLN A 273 28.44 -0.68 -0.66
N PHE A 274 27.28 -1.08 -0.22
CA PHE A 274 26.03 -0.56 -0.72
C PHE A 274 25.74 0.79 -0.05
N GLY A 275 25.98 1.89 -0.79
CA GLY A 275 25.88 3.25 -0.28
C GLY A 275 24.45 3.79 -0.28
N ILE A 276 24.21 4.80 0.55
CA ILE A 276 23.00 5.61 0.49
C ILE A 276 23.27 6.74 -0.51
N PRO A 277 22.43 6.91 -1.55
CA PRO A 277 22.62 8.00 -2.51
C PRO A 277 22.30 9.35 -1.86
N GLU A 278 22.93 10.40 -2.38
CA GLU A 278 22.51 11.77 -2.08
C GLU A 278 21.09 11.98 -2.58
N VAL A 279 20.26 12.58 -1.73
CA VAL A 279 18.84 12.87 -2.05
C VAL A 279 18.76 14.18 -2.82
N ASP A 280 18.00 14.19 -3.91
CA ASP A 280 17.62 15.40 -4.61
C ASP A 280 16.52 16.11 -3.82
N LYS A 281 16.87 17.22 -3.19
CA LYS A 281 15.96 18.01 -2.35
C LYS A 281 14.95 18.83 -3.16
N ASP A 282 15.21 19.00 -4.45
CA ASP A 282 14.35 19.78 -5.36
C ASP A 282 13.38 18.86 -6.14
N ALA A 283 13.56 17.54 -6.05
CA ALA A 283 12.62 16.59 -6.66
C ALA A 283 11.35 16.46 -5.84
N THR A 284 10.22 16.41 -6.54
CA THR A 284 8.91 16.21 -5.95
C THR A 284 8.51 14.73 -5.95
N ALA A 285 7.95 14.27 -4.83
CA ALA A 285 7.34 12.96 -4.74
C ALA A 285 5.96 12.95 -5.43
N CYS A 286 5.56 11.79 -5.94
CA CYS A 286 4.23 11.58 -6.54
C CYS A 286 3.18 11.31 -5.44
N THR A 287 2.82 12.35 -4.72
CA THR A 287 1.91 12.28 -3.57
C THR A 287 0.43 12.25 -3.95
N ASN A 288 0.10 12.64 -5.19
CA ASN A 288 -1.26 12.57 -5.70
C ASN A 288 -1.53 11.21 -6.34
N ILE A 289 -2.80 10.90 -6.53
CA ILE A 289 -3.20 9.67 -7.22
C ILE A 289 -2.83 9.76 -8.70
N HIS A 290 -2.11 8.77 -9.17
CA HIS A 290 -1.61 8.69 -10.55
C HIS A 290 -1.39 7.23 -10.93
N GLN A 291 -1.04 6.95 -12.17
CA GLN A 291 -0.72 5.64 -12.73
C GLN A 291 -1.61 4.49 -12.25
N GLY A 292 -2.36 3.96 -13.18
CA GLY A 292 -3.31 2.88 -12.98
C GLY A 292 -4.44 3.00 -13.98
N GLY A 293 -5.42 2.12 -13.86
CA GLY A 293 -6.47 1.94 -14.83
C GLY A 293 -7.87 2.27 -14.33
N ILE A 294 -8.82 2.20 -15.27
CA ILE A 294 -10.25 2.31 -14.98
C ILE A 294 -10.96 1.00 -15.35
N VAL A 295 -12.05 0.72 -14.66
CA VAL A 295 -12.85 -0.49 -14.89
C VAL A 295 -14.33 -0.21 -14.65
N GLU A 296 -15.19 -0.82 -15.46
CA GLU A 296 -16.65 -0.80 -15.27
C GLU A 296 -17.06 -1.98 -14.39
N ASP A 297 -17.88 -1.71 -13.37
CA ASP A 297 -18.46 -2.78 -12.56
C ASP A 297 -19.72 -3.40 -13.22
N GLN A 298 -20.30 -4.40 -12.57
CA GLN A 298 -21.47 -5.12 -13.08
C GLN A 298 -22.73 -4.23 -13.18
N SER A 299 -22.76 -3.13 -12.44
CA SER A 299 -23.88 -2.17 -12.46
C SER A 299 -23.74 -1.09 -13.54
N GLY A 300 -22.61 -1.05 -14.24
CA GLY A 300 -22.27 0.00 -15.21
C GLY A 300 -21.63 1.23 -14.58
N GLN A 301 -21.29 1.19 -13.29
CA GLN A 301 -20.50 2.24 -12.63
C GLN A 301 -19.02 2.03 -12.92
N TRP A 302 -18.33 3.12 -13.25
CA TRP A 302 -16.89 3.10 -13.50
C TRP A 302 -16.09 3.44 -12.23
N TRP A 303 -14.94 2.81 -12.11
CA TRP A 303 -14.03 2.93 -10.99
C TRP A 303 -12.60 3.11 -11.50
N ALA A 304 -11.81 3.92 -10.79
CA ALA A 304 -10.39 4.08 -11.02
C ALA A 304 -9.60 3.41 -9.89
N LEU A 305 -8.59 2.62 -10.27
CA LEU A 305 -7.60 2.08 -9.36
C LEU A 305 -6.27 2.73 -9.72
N LEU A 306 -5.85 3.69 -8.90
CA LEU A 306 -4.68 4.52 -9.12
C LEU A 306 -3.73 4.41 -7.93
N MET A 307 -2.43 4.38 -8.19
CA MET A 307 -1.44 4.37 -7.12
C MET A 307 -1.08 5.78 -6.67
N MET A 308 -0.37 5.85 -5.55
CA MET A 308 0.30 7.04 -5.05
C MET A 308 1.51 6.62 -4.22
N ASP A 309 2.52 7.47 -4.14
CA ASP A 309 3.59 7.29 -3.16
C ASP A 309 3.04 7.59 -1.77
N PHE A 310 3.14 6.65 -0.85
CA PHE A 310 2.47 6.71 0.44
C PHE A 310 3.38 6.24 1.57
N HIS A 311 4.09 7.19 2.16
CA HIS A 311 4.98 6.93 3.30
C HIS A 311 6.06 5.87 3.00
N SER A 312 6.66 5.33 4.04
CA SER A 312 7.67 4.27 3.94
C SER A 312 7.12 2.91 3.52
N ILE A 313 5.80 2.74 3.47
CA ILE A 313 5.22 1.52 2.89
C ILE A 313 5.41 1.43 1.38
N GLY A 314 5.73 2.54 0.72
CA GLY A 314 5.92 2.62 -0.73
C GLY A 314 4.66 3.04 -1.48
N ARG A 315 4.46 2.52 -2.68
CA ARG A 315 3.29 2.84 -3.51
C ARG A 315 2.09 2.00 -3.09
N THR A 316 0.95 2.63 -2.93
CA THR A 316 -0.30 1.93 -2.61
C THR A 316 -1.42 2.31 -3.56
N VAL A 317 -2.50 1.53 -3.58
CA VAL A 317 -3.61 1.70 -4.51
C VAL A 317 -4.79 2.37 -3.83
N THR A 318 -5.39 3.31 -4.56
CA THR A 318 -6.62 4.01 -4.21
C THR A 318 -7.75 3.55 -5.12
N LEU A 319 -8.90 3.23 -4.56
CA LEU A 319 -10.15 3.04 -5.31
C LEU A 319 -10.94 4.35 -5.30
N ALA A 320 -11.34 4.81 -6.47
CA ALA A 320 -12.16 6.01 -6.60
C ALA A 320 -13.30 5.80 -7.60
N PRO A 321 -14.50 6.33 -7.34
CA PRO A 321 -15.55 6.38 -8.36
C PRO A 321 -15.11 7.23 -9.54
N VAL A 322 -15.60 6.91 -10.74
CA VAL A 322 -15.42 7.68 -11.97
C VAL A 322 -16.75 8.25 -12.38
N THR A 323 -16.79 9.56 -12.61
CA THR A 323 -17.95 10.28 -13.14
C THR A 323 -17.71 10.66 -14.60
N TRP A 324 -18.51 10.14 -15.51
CA TRP A 324 -18.45 10.54 -16.92
C TRP A 324 -19.05 11.93 -17.12
N LYS A 325 -18.22 12.88 -17.57
CA LYS A 325 -18.63 14.25 -17.86
C LYS A 325 -18.11 14.70 -19.21
N ASP A 326 -19.02 15.12 -20.09
CA ASP A 326 -18.70 15.55 -21.47
C ASP A 326 -17.89 14.51 -22.25
N GLY A 327 -18.14 13.20 -21.96
CA GLY A 327 -17.42 12.06 -22.54
C GLY A 327 -15.99 11.85 -21.99
N TRP A 328 -15.68 12.40 -20.82
CA TRP A 328 -14.42 12.19 -20.10
C TRP A 328 -14.62 11.43 -18.79
N PRO A 329 -13.76 10.47 -18.48
CA PRO A 329 -13.83 9.68 -17.24
C PRO A 329 -13.16 10.44 -16.09
N MET A 330 -13.85 11.46 -15.54
CA MET A 330 -13.34 12.24 -14.41
C MET A 330 -13.27 11.38 -13.16
N VAL A 331 -12.13 11.35 -12.48
CA VAL A 331 -12.00 10.70 -11.18
C VAL A 331 -12.82 11.46 -10.15
N GLY A 332 -13.50 10.77 -9.24
CA GLY A 332 -14.26 11.36 -8.14
C GLY A 332 -15.75 11.53 -8.41
N LEU A 333 -16.41 12.21 -7.49
CA LEU A 333 -17.85 12.37 -7.41
C LEU A 333 -18.30 13.70 -8.03
N GLU A 334 -19.52 13.73 -8.57
CA GLU A 334 -20.15 14.99 -9.02
C GLU A 334 -20.09 16.04 -7.89
N GLY A 335 -19.70 17.27 -8.21
CA GLY A 335 -19.47 18.35 -7.23
C GLY A 335 -18.07 18.33 -6.60
N ASN A 336 -17.28 17.24 -6.73
CA ASN A 336 -15.90 17.15 -6.24
C ASN A 336 -15.00 16.35 -7.18
N LEU A 337 -15.09 16.60 -8.47
CA LEU A 337 -14.34 15.91 -9.52
C LEU A 337 -12.83 16.08 -9.35
N GLY A 338 -12.09 15.08 -9.81
CA GLY A 338 -10.63 15.02 -9.75
C GLY A 338 -10.08 14.44 -8.44
N ARG A 339 -10.93 14.06 -7.49
CA ARG A 339 -10.51 13.69 -6.12
C ARG A 339 -11.11 12.37 -5.67
N ALA A 340 -10.27 11.48 -5.16
CA ALA A 340 -10.71 10.26 -4.51
C ALA A 340 -11.23 10.57 -3.10
N PRO A 341 -12.43 10.13 -2.72
CA PRO A 341 -12.86 10.21 -1.33
C PRO A 341 -12.03 9.25 -0.47
N ARG A 342 -11.73 9.65 0.77
CA ARG A 342 -11.07 8.77 1.74
C ARG A 342 -11.95 7.55 2.04
N THR A 343 -13.23 7.77 2.31
CA THR A 343 -14.23 6.73 2.51
C THR A 343 -15.39 6.94 1.54
N TRP A 344 -15.84 5.87 0.88
CA TRP A 344 -16.99 5.89 -0.01
C TRP A 344 -17.80 4.59 0.08
N LEU A 345 -18.97 4.60 -0.56
CA LEU A 345 -19.83 3.42 -0.71
C LEU A 345 -19.12 2.38 -1.57
N LYS A 346 -19.19 1.12 -1.16
CA LYS A 346 -18.66 -0.01 -1.95
C LYS A 346 -19.35 -0.09 -3.32
N PRO A 347 -18.65 -0.59 -4.36
CA PRO A 347 -19.28 -0.92 -5.62
C PRO A 347 -20.52 -1.77 -5.41
N ASN A 348 -21.62 -1.42 -6.09
CA ASN A 348 -22.87 -2.18 -6.03
C ASN A 348 -22.78 -3.41 -6.95
N VAL A 349 -21.86 -4.30 -6.64
CA VAL A 349 -21.79 -5.59 -7.28
C VAL A 349 -22.82 -6.48 -6.59
N GLN A 350 -23.74 -7.07 -7.35
CA GLN A 350 -24.58 -8.12 -6.81
C GLN A 350 -23.64 -9.25 -6.38
N SER A 351 -23.27 -9.25 -5.11
CA SER A 351 -22.57 -10.38 -4.55
C SER A 351 -23.48 -11.58 -4.78
N VAL A 352 -23.05 -12.49 -5.65
CA VAL A 352 -23.52 -13.87 -5.59
C VAL A 352 -23.39 -14.21 -4.12
N ALA A 353 -24.51 -14.45 -3.44
CA ALA A 353 -24.60 -14.57 -2.00
C ALA A 353 -23.47 -15.49 -1.52
N VAL A 354 -22.37 -14.92 -1.07
CA VAL A 354 -21.39 -15.64 -0.29
C VAL A 354 -22.15 -16.02 0.95
N PRO A 355 -22.30 -17.31 1.26
CA PRO A 355 -23.06 -17.73 2.43
C PRO A 355 -22.55 -16.92 3.62
N GLN A 356 -23.45 -16.29 4.39
CA GLN A 356 -23.13 -15.42 5.54
C GLN A 356 -22.17 -16.05 6.58
N GLN A 357 -21.87 -17.34 6.47
CA GLN A 357 -20.89 -18.06 7.29
C GLN A 357 -19.42 -17.85 6.89
N GLN A 358 -19.12 -17.14 5.80
CA GLN A 358 -17.74 -16.84 5.36
C GLN A 358 -17.39 -15.35 5.31
N ALA A 359 -18.18 -14.50 5.95
CA ALA A 359 -17.84 -13.10 6.12
C ALA A 359 -16.73 -12.90 7.18
N LYS A 360 -15.59 -13.54 7.01
CA LYS A 360 -14.36 -13.02 7.59
C LYS A 360 -13.91 -11.87 6.69
N PRO A 361 -13.56 -10.70 7.26
CA PRO A 361 -12.94 -9.66 6.48
C PRO A 361 -11.75 -10.29 5.75
N PHE A 362 -11.73 -10.12 4.45
CA PHE A 362 -10.77 -10.77 3.58
C PHE A 362 -9.46 -10.00 3.72
N ALA A 363 -8.56 -10.48 4.54
CA ALA A 363 -7.18 -10.00 4.51
C ALA A 363 -6.53 -10.59 3.26
N PRO A 364 -6.00 -9.78 2.34
CA PRO A 364 -5.39 -10.28 1.11
C PRO A 364 -4.22 -11.22 1.38
N TYR A 365 -3.67 -11.21 2.60
CA TYR A 365 -2.51 -12.01 2.97
C TYR A 365 -2.60 -12.53 4.40
N GLN A 366 -2.25 -13.80 4.59
CA GLN A 366 -1.86 -14.29 5.91
C GLN A 366 -0.40 -13.88 6.13
N ARG A 367 -0.16 -12.94 7.06
CA ARG A 367 1.17 -12.36 7.29
C ARG A 367 2.02 -13.15 8.27
N SER A 368 1.38 -13.74 9.26
CA SER A 368 2.07 -14.61 10.23
C SER A 368 2.32 -15.99 9.64
N GLU A 369 3.48 -16.59 9.97
CA GLU A 369 3.96 -17.84 9.41
C GLU A 369 4.69 -18.66 10.49
N ASP A 370 4.29 -19.90 10.69
CA ASP A 370 4.91 -20.86 11.62
C ASP A 370 5.92 -21.81 10.92
N PHE A 371 6.03 -21.70 9.61
CA PHE A 371 6.90 -22.52 8.76
C PHE A 371 6.67 -24.03 8.83
N ASP A 372 5.51 -24.46 9.31
CA ASP A 372 5.13 -25.88 9.39
C ASP A 372 4.77 -26.48 8.03
N ASP A 373 4.32 -25.65 7.11
CA ASP A 373 3.97 -26.03 5.76
C ASP A 373 5.18 -26.43 4.91
N LYS A 374 4.93 -27.18 3.84
CA LYS A 374 5.99 -27.58 2.88
C LYS A 374 6.41 -26.46 1.93
N GLN A 375 5.65 -25.37 1.90
CA GLN A 375 5.86 -24.22 1.02
C GLN A 375 5.67 -22.94 1.83
N LEU A 376 6.41 -21.92 1.46
CA LEU A 376 6.22 -20.58 2.02
C LEU A 376 4.86 -20.02 1.64
N GLY A 377 4.24 -19.27 2.56
CA GLY A 377 3.04 -18.50 2.28
C GLY A 377 3.26 -17.52 1.12
N ARG A 378 2.21 -17.22 0.35
CA ARG A 378 2.30 -16.41 -0.89
C ARG A 378 2.79 -14.99 -0.68
N ILE A 379 2.75 -14.45 0.52
CA ILE A 379 3.27 -13.11 0.79
C ILE A 379 4.80 -13.05 0.79
N TRP A 380 5.47 -14.17 1.02
CA TRP A 380 6.91 -14.24 1.07
C TRP A 380 7.54 -14.11 -0.31
N GLN A 381 8.54 -13.26 -0.40
CA GLN A 381 9.34 -13.06 -1.60
C GLN A 381 10.82 -13.03 -1.23
N TRP A 382 11.62 -13.65 -2.07
CA TRP A 382 13.07 -13.56 -1.96
C TRP A 382 13.56 -12.22 -2.51
N ASN A 383 14.51 -11.63 -1.82
CA ASN A 383 15.25 -10.48 -2.31
C ASN A 383 16.26 -10.96 -3.37
N HIS A 384 15.90 -10.87 -4.66
CA HIS A 384 16.56 -11.53 -5.80
C HIS A 384 16.36 -13.05 -5.83
N ASN A 385 16.85 -13.72 -6.87
CA ASN A 385 16.75 -15.17 -7.00
C ASN A 385 17.49 -15.89 -5.86
N PRO A 386 16.84 -16.81 -5.14
CA PRO A 386 17.49 -17.59 -4.11
C PRO A 386 18.39 -18.69 -4.68
N ASP A 387 19.32 -19.15 -3.88
CA ASP A 387 20.03 -20.41 -4.05
C ASP A 387 19.29 -21.50 -3.26
N ASP A 388 18.51 -22.34 -3.94
CA ASP A 388 17.65 -23.36 -3.30
C ASP A 388 18.43 -24.43 -2.55
N THR A 389 19.73 -24.54 -2.79
CA THR A 389 20.58 -25.45 -2.00
C THR A 389 20.95 -24.89 -0.63
N LYS A 390 20.60 -23.63 -0.37
CA LYS A 390 21.01 -22.87 0.82
C LYS A 390 19.86 -22.46 1.74
N TRP A 391 18.67 -22.96 1.48
CA TRP A 391 17.53 -22.80 2.39
C TRP A 391 16.65 -24.05 2.42
N SER A 392 15.84 -24.19 3.45
CA SER A 392 14.84 -25.25 3.53
C SER A 392 13.79 -24.99 4.59
N LEU A 393 12.57 -25.50 4.38
CA LEU A 393 11.57 -25.68 5.43
C LEU A 393 11.79 -27.08 6.03
N LYS A 394 12.13 -27.15 7.29
CA LYS A 394 12.46 -28.42 7.94
C LYS A 394 12.08 -28.40 9.42
N LYS A 395 11.25 -29.37 9.82
CA LYS A 395 10.80 -29.53 11.20
C LYS A 395 10.10 -28.27 11.75
N GLY A 396 9.22 -27.67 10.97
CA GLY A 396 8.51 -26.47 11.36
C GLY A 396 9.41 -25.23 11.47
N ARG A 397 10.46 -25.12 10.65
CA ARG A 397 11.35 -23.97 10.66
C ARG A 397 11.88 -23.63 9.29
N LEU A 398 12.04 -22.36 9.05
CA LEU A 398 12.84 -21.84 7.95
C LEU A 398 14.31 -21.89 8.33
N ARG A 399 15.11 -22.68 7.60
CA ARG A 399 16.57 -22.70 7.74
C ARG A 399 17.20 -21.90 6.61
N LEU A 400 18.04 -20.95 6.96
CA LEU A 400 18.90 -20.20 6.03
C LEU A 400 20.37 -20.54 6.30
N GLN A 401 21.06 -21.03 5.26
CA GLN A 401 22.50 -21.26 5.35
C GLN A 401 23.26 -19.96 5.10
N SER A 402 24.21 -19.69 5.96
CA SER A 402 25.03 -18.48 5.91
C SER A 402 25.96 -18.49 4.69
N MET A 403 25.81 -17.51 3.83
CA MET A 403 26.67 -17.28 2.67
C MET A 403 27.50 -16.00 2.87
N PRO A 404 28.62 -15.84 2.15
CA PRO A 404 29.44 -14.65 2.25
C PRO A 404 28.66 -13.39 1.88
N ALA A 405 28.70 -12.36 2.75
CA ALA A 405 28.26 -11.00 2.45
C ALA A 405 28.81 -10.01 3.49
N GLU A 406 29.12 -8.80 3.10
CA GLU A 406 29.63 -7.75 3.99
C GLU A 406 28.49 -7.08 4.78
N GLN A 407 27.31 -7.02 4.19
CA GLN A 407 26.14 -6.35 4.74
C GLN A 407 24.82 -6.95 4.21
N LEU A 408 23.70 -6.58 4.83
CA LEU A 408 22.37 -7.12 4.50
C LEU A 408 22.01 -6.94 3.01
N MET A 409 22.34 -5.81 2.41
CA MET A 409 21.99 -5.53 0.99
C MET A 409 22.68 -6.49 0.00
N TRP A 410 23.76 -7.17 0.39
CA TRP A 410 24.43 -8.22 -0.37
C TRP A 410 24.09 -9.63 0.08
N ALA A 411 23.30 -9.74 1.15
CA ALA A 411 22.95 -11.06 1.71
C ALA A 411 22.01 -11.82 0.78
N ARG A 412 22.50 -12.90 0.19
CA ARG A 412 21.72 -13.81 -0.63
C ARG A 412 20.76 -14.62 0.24
N ASN A 413 19.65 -15.07 -0.32
CA ASN A 413 18.60 -15.77 0.39
C ASN A 413 18.02 -14.96 1.57
N THR A 414 17.90 -13.66 1.41
CA THR A 414 17.10 -12.83 2.31
C THR A 414 15.63 -12.99 1.95
N LEU A 415 14.86 -13.57 2.86
CA LEU A 415 13.41 -13.78 2.69
C LEU A 415 12.65 -12.57 3.22
N THR A 416 11.78 -12.00 2.40
CA THR A 416 11.11 -10.75 2.74
C THR A 416 9.60 -10.83 2.62
N GLN A 417 8.90 -9.98 3.38
CA GLN A 417 7.51 -9.64 3.10
C GLN A 417 7.28 -8.15 3.29
N ARG A 418 6.31 -7.59 2.53
CA ARG A 418 5.93 -6.18 2.64
C ARG A 418 5.44 -5.87 4.05
N VAL A 419 5.85 -4.74 4.61
CA VAL A 419 5.27 -4.23 5.85
C VAL A 419 3.80 -3.88 5.66
N ILE A 420 3.06 -3.75 6.74
CA ILE A 420 1.68 -3.26 6.68
C ILE A 420 1.50 -2.11 7.67
N GLY A 421 0.88 -1.05 7.18
CA GLY A 421 0.47 0.10 7.99
C GLY A 421 -0.97 -0.02 8.51
N PRO A 422 -1.43 0.98 9.28
CA PRO A 422 -0.65 2.15 9.72
C PRO A 422 0.46 1.79 10.70
N LYS A 423 0.28 0.77 11.55
CA LYS A 423 1.28 0.23 12.49
C LYS A 423 1.29 -1.28 12.43
N SER A 424 2.48 -1.85 12.54
CA SER A 424 2.62 -3.30 12.73
C SER A 424 3.80 -3.66 13.61
N ILE A 425 3.66 -4.81 14.28
CA ILE A 425 4.66 -5.38 15.16
C ILE A 425 5.03 -6.76 14.61
N ALA A 426 6.20 -6.87 14.00
CA ALA A 426 6.72 -8.14 13.51
C ALA A 426 7.64 -8.77 14.56
N THR A 427 7.42 -10.03 14.89
CA THR A 427 8.24 -10.79 15.86
C THR A 427 8.62 -12.13 15.27
N VAL A 428 9.85 -12.59 15.50
CA VAL A 428 10.34 -13.89 15.05
C VAL A 428 11.19 -14.58 16.13
N GLU A 429 11.10 -15.89 16.21
CA GLU A 429 12.04 -16.72 16.96
C GLU A 429 13.26 -17.02 16.09
N LEU A 430 14.45 -16.74 16.58
CA LEU A 430 15.72 -17.00 15.92
C LEU A 430 16.49 -18.07 16.72
N TYR A 431 16.76 -19.22 16.09
CA TYR A 431 17.59 -20.29 16.63
C TYR A 431 19.01 -20.16 16.10
N VAL A 432 19.97 -20.04 17.04
CA VAL A 432 21.37 -19.68 16.75
C VAL A 432 22.35 -20.84 16.87
N GLY A 433 21.88 -22.05 17.28
CA GLY A 433 22.74 -23.21 17.54
C GLY A 433 23.53 -23.73 16.35
N GLY A 434 23.16 -23.36 15.13
CA GLY A 434 23.86 -23.73 13.89
C GLY A 434 24.85 -22.70 13.37
N MET A 435 24.94 -21.54 13.99
CA MET A 435 25.78 -20.42 13.55
C MET A 435 27.26 -20.68 13.83
N LYS A 436 28.12 -20.17 12.96
CA LYS A 436 29.58 -20.21 13.07
C LYS A 436 30.13 -18.81 13.13
N GLU A 437 31.39 -18.71 13.55
CA GLU A 437 32.09 -17.42 13.68
C GLU A 437 32.00 -16.57 12.41
N GLY A 438 31.50 -15.34 12.58
CA GLY A 438 31.24 -14.39 11.53
C GLY A 438 29.84 -14.45 10.93
N ASP A 439 29.00 -15.43 11.32
CA ASP A 439 27.61 -15.47 10.90
C ASP A 439 26.80 -14.38 11.60
N VAL A 440 25.94 -13.70 10.82
CA VAL A 440 24.96 -12.72 11.27
C VAL A 440 23.60 -13.15 10.79
N ALA A 441 22.64 -13.26 11.69
CA ALA A 441 21.26 -13.61 11.34
C ALA A 441 20.27 -12.77 12.15
N GLY A 442 19.13 -12.43 11.56
CA GLY A 442 18.18 -11.58 12.26
C GLY A 442 16.92 -11.21 11.49
N LEU A 443 16.25 -10.20 12.06
CA LEU A 443 15.07 -9.52 11.50
C LEU A 443 15.46 -8.10 11.10
N GLY A 444 15.18 -7.73 9.85
CA GLY A 444 15.52 -6.40 9.34
C GLY A 444 14.34 -5.69 8.69
N ASN A 445 14.54 -4.39 8.45
CA ASN A 445 13.83 -3.58 7.48
C ASN A 445 14.73 -3.42 6.26
N ILE A 446 14.39 -4.09 5.15
CA ILE A 446 15.13 -3.93 3.91
C ILE A 446 14.50 -2.82 3.06
N ASN A 447 15.25 -1.80 2.86
CA ASN A 447 15.08 -0.66 1.98
C ASN A 447 16.42 0.10 1.95
N VAL A 448 16.46 1.32 1.46
CA VAL A 448 17.63 2.20 1.57
C VAL A 448 17.20 3.50 2.26
N PRO A 449 17.68 3.77 3.48
CA PRO A 449 18.60 2.98 4.29
C PRO A 449 17.97 1.73 4.89
N CYS A 450 18.75 0.66 5.01
CA CYS A 450 18.33 -0.54 5.72
C CYS A 450 18.65 -0.47 7.22
N SER A 451 17.95 -1.27 8.01
CA SER A 451 18.23 -1.46 9.42
C SER A 451 17.87 -2.88 9.87
N TRP A 452 18.46 -3.36 10.94
CA TRP A 452 18.16 -4.69 11.45
C TRP A 452 18.56 -4.89 12.92
N ILE A 453 17.92 -5.86 13.56
CA ILE A 453 18.32 -6.46 14.82
C ILE A 453 18.69 -7.93 14.58
N GLY A 454 19.74 -8.42 15.19
CA GLY A 454 20.18 -9.81 14.97
C GLY A 454 21.28 -10.28 15.89
N ILE A 455 21.66 -11.53 15.71
CA ILE A 455 22.76 -12.16 16.42
C ILE A 455 23.96 -12.30 15.47
N GLU A 456 25.12 -11.90 15.94
CA GLU A 456 26.40 -12.24 15.34
C GLU A 456 27.10 -13.29 16.19
N GLN A 457 27.55 -14.38 15.58
CA GLN A 457 28.43 -15.33 16.25
C GLN A 457 29.86 -14.80 16.20
N GLY A 458 30.27 -14.15 17.29
CA GLY A 458 31.65 -13.68 17.47
C GLY A 458 32.59 -14.81 17.89
N HIS A 459 33.88 -14.47 17.98
CA HIS A 459 34.92 -15.41 18.44
C HIS A 459 34.71 -15.89 19.88
N TYR A 460 34.24 -15.00 20.78
CA TYR A 460 34.07 -15.29 22.21
C TYR A 460 32.62 -15.58 22.61
N GLY A 461 31.67 -15.63 21.65
CA GLY A 461 30.27 -15.89 21.95
C GLY A 461 29.30 -15.06 21.10
N LEU A 462 28.04 -15.04 21.52
CA LEU A 462 26.97 -14.38 20.83
C LEU A 462 26.96 -12.87 21.13
N LEU A 463 26.81 -12.08 20.08
CA LEU A 463 26.63 -10.64 20.14
C LEU A 463 25.26 -10.30 19.57
N LEU A 464 24.41 -9.68 20.38
CA LEU A 464 23.16 -9.08 19.91
C LEU A 464 23.50 -7.70 19.35
N ARG A 465 23.08 -7.44 18.11
CA ARG A 465 23.36 -6.20 17.40
C ARG A 465 22.10 -5.55 16.89
N CYS A 466 22.04 -4.23 16.93
CA CYS A 466 21.09 -3.40 16.20
C CYS A 466 21.88 -2.46 15.29
N TYR A 467 21.65 -2.54 14.00
CA TYR A 467 22.36 -1.78 12.97
C TYR A 467 21.43 -0.84 12.23
N GLU A 468 21.93 0.35 11.95
CA GLU A 468 21.29 1.37 11.14
C GLU A 468 22.24 1.87 10.05
N GLN A 469 21.84 1.70 8.78
CA GLN A 469 22.66 2.14 7.65
C GLN A 469 22.75 3.67 7.52
N ALA A 470 21.68 4.40 7.87
CA ALA A 470 21.62 5.85 7.70
C ALA A 470 22.76 6.58 8.43
N THR A 471 23.12 6.11 9.63
CA THR A 471 24.21 6.66 10.43
C THR A 471 25.44 5.76 10.44
N ASN A 472 25.36 4.59 9.80
CA ASN A 472 26.34 3.51 9.89
C ASN A 472 26.68 3.14 11.34
N ASP A 473 25.67 3.19 12.21
CA ASP A 473 25.83 2.94 13.64
C ASP A 473 25.43 1.50 14.00
N THR A 474 26.11 0.95 15.02
CA THR A 474 25.81 -0.39 15.51
C THR A 474 25.85 -0.41 17.04
N VAL A 475 24.69 -0.60 17.64
CA VAL A 475 24.61 -0.90 19.07
C VAL A 475 24.87 -2.39 19.28
N THR A 476 25.81 -2.72 20.14
CA THR A 476 26.21 -4.11 20.42
C THR A 476 26.05 -4.44 21.89
N LEU A 477 25.42 -5.57 22.17
CA LEU A 477 25.28 -6.14 23.50
C LEU A 477 25.80 -7.57 23.52
N GLY A 478 26.77 -7.87 24.38
CA GLY A 478 27.15 -9.26 24.64
C GLY A 478 26.03 -9.98 25.39
N ILE A 479 25.60 -11.13 24.88
CA ILE A 479 24.57 -11.93 25.56
C ILE A 479 25.15 -13.27 26.00
N ALA A 480 24.93 -13.61 27.28
CA ALA A 480 25.31 -14.89 27.84
C ALA A 480 24.23 -15.34 28.83
N SER A 481 24.14 -16.62 29.07
CA SER A 481 23.35 -17.19 30.15
C SER A 481 24.28 -17.89 31.14
N CYS A 482 24.03 -17.71 32.42
CA CYS A 482 24.78 -18.37 33.48
C CYS A 482 24.45 -19.87 33.58
N ASP A 483 23.26 -20.26 33.14
CA ASP A 483 22.72 -21.60 33.37
C ASP A 483 22.89 -22.56 32.17
N ALA A 484 22.85 -22.03 30.94
CA ALA A 484 23.00 -22.81 29.74
C ALA A 484 23.33 -21.92 28.52
N PRO A 485 23.93 -22.47 27.44
CA PRO A 485 24.11 -21.74 26.18
C PRO A 485 22.79 -21.23 25.62
N ILE A 486 22.75 -19.95 25.20
CA ILE A 486 21.60 -19.38 24.51
C ILE A 486 21.44 -20.11 23.18
N LYS A 487 20.27 -20.74 22.96
CA LYS A 487 19.96 -21.48 21.74
C LYS A 487 18.99 -20.75 20.83
N ARG A 488 18.16 -19.83 21.42
CA ARG A 488 17.21 -19.00 20.68
C ARG A 488 17.04 -17.65 21.35
N VAL A 489 16.62 -16.70 20.53
CA VAL A 489 16.23 -15.33 20.93
C VAL A 489 14.98 -14.94 20.16
N TRP A 490 14.19 -14.02 20.70
CA TRP A 490 13.08 -13.39 19.98
C TRP A 490 13.49 -11.99 19.56
N LEU A 491 13.28 -11.69 18.30
CA LEU A 491 13.57 -10.40 17.70
C LEU A 491 12.27 -9.75 17.26
N ARG A 492 12.14 -8.45 17.48
CA ARG A 492 10.93 -7.70 17.17
C ARG A 492 11.26 -6.38 16.50
N MET A 493 10.47 -6.03 15.48
CA MET A 493 10.42 -4.71 14.88
C MET A 493 9.04 -4.11 15.16
N VAL A 494 8.99 -2.91 15.74
CA VAL A 494 7.79 -2.12 15.94
C VAL A 494 7.82 -0.98 14.94
N GLY A 495 6.91 -0.99 13.97
CA GLY A 495 6.82 0.00 12.90
C GLY A 495 5.59 0.88 13.05
N ASP A 496 5.76 2.20 12.94
CA ASP A 496 4.73 3.20 12.79
C ASP A 496 4.92 3.86 11.42
N PHE A 497 4.17 3.37 10.44
CA PHE A 497 4.31 3.76 9.04
C PHE A 497 3.51 5.01 8.69
N ASP A 498 2.64 5.49 9.59
CA ASP A 498 2.00 6.79 9.48
C ASP A 498 2.93 7.94 9.89
N ASN A 499 3.89 7.64 10.77
CA ASN A 499 4.90 8.59 11.22
C ASN A 499 6.30 8.25 10.70
N ASP A 500 6.43 7.24 9.83
CA ASP A 500 7.66 6.81 9.17
C ASP A 500 8.82 6.55 10.13
N LYS A 501 8.55 5.73 11.14
CA LYS A 501 9.55 5.39 12.15
C LYS A 501 9.41 3.96 12.66
N ALA A 502 10.53 3.40 13.11
CA ALA A 502 10.57 2.08 13.71
C ALA A 502 11.59 2.00 14.83
N HIS A 503 11.44 1.02 15.72
CA HIS A 503 12.47 0.62 16.66
C HIS A 503 12.51 -0.89 16.79
N TYR A 504 13.59 -1.39 17.35
CA TYR A 504 13.80 -2.81 17.53
C TYR A 504 13.82 -3.20 19.01
N GLU A 505 13.32 -4.41 19.29
CA GLU A 505 13.29 -5.02 20.59
C GLU A 505 13.80 -6.46 20.52
N TYR A 506 14.27 -6.98 21.65
CA TYR A 506 14.65 -8.38 21.81
C TYR A 506 14.12 -8.98 23.10
N SER A 507 13.98 -10.29 23.12
CA SER A 507 13.70 -11.07 24.32
C SER A 507 14.56 -12.34 24.36
N LEU A 508 14.93 -12.77 25.57
CA LEU A 508 15.65 -14.04 25.82
C LEU A 508 14.72 -15.15 26.29
N ASN A 509 13.47 -14.81 26.63
CA ASN A 509 12.47 -15.77 27.14
C ASN A 509 11.13 -15.76 26.36
N GLY A 510 10.98 -14.84 25.41
CA GLY A 510 9.75 -14.69 24.62
C GLY A 510 8.62 -13.90 25.29
N GLU A 511 8.80 -13.49 26.55
CA GLU A 511 7.77 -12.78 27.35
C GLU A 511 8.12 -11.30 27.53
N TYR A 512 9.34 -11.02 27.95
CA TYR A 512 9.78 -9.65 28.27
C TYR A 512 10.69 -9.12 27.17
N TYR A 513 10.21 -8.09 26.46
CA TYR A 513 10.95 -7.42 25.40
C TYR A 513 11.64 -6.16 25.90
N ARG A 514 12.85 -5.94 25.41
CA ARG A 514 13.69 -4.77 25.73
C ARG A 514 14.11 -4.09 24.45
N PRO A 515 14.02 -2.76 24.37
CA PRO A 515 14.51 -2.04 23.19
C PRO A 515 16.03 -2.17 23.06
N LEU A 516 16.50 -2.17 21.81
CA LEU A 516 17.91 -2.08 21.48
C LEU A 516 18.09 -1.10 20.31
N GLY A 517 19.00 -0.14 20.50
CA GLY A 517 19.18 0.96 19.57
C GLY A 517 18.21 2.10 19.82
N ARG A 518 18.12 3.02 18.89
CA ARG A 518 17.21 4.17 18.92
C ARG A 518 16.00 3.96 18.02
N GLU A 519 15.04 4.85 18.12
CA GLU A 519 14.00 4.97 17.09
C GLU A 519 14.64 5.49 15.79
N MET A 520 14.33 4.86 14.66
CA MET A 520 14.92 5.10 13.36
C MET A 520 13.88 5.66 12.40
N PRO A 521 14.24 6.65 11.58
CA PRO A 521 13.37 7.10 10.51
C PRO A 521 13.30 6.04 9.42
N LEU A 522 12.12 5.87 8.86
CA LEU A 522 11.87 5.08 7.67
C LEU A 522 11.70 6.00 6.46
N SER A 523 11.94 5.51 5.26
CA SER A 523 11.73 6.28 4.04
C SER A 523 11.36 5.37 2.88
N TYR A 524 10.72 5.94 1.88
CA TYR A 524 10.55 5.34 0.57
C TYR A 524 11.59 5.91 -0.39
N GLN A 525 12.34 5.02 -1.05
CA GLN A 525 13.42 5.40 -1.96
C GLN A 525 13.09 4.95 -3.39
N LEU A 526 13.10 5.89 -4.34
CA LEU A 526 12.98 5.55 -5.77
C LEU A 526 14.19 4.75 -6.30
N ILE A 527 15.25 4.62 -5.53
CA ILE A 527 16.38 3.76 -5.88
C ILE A 527 16.03 2.27 -5.84
N THR A 528 15.12 1.88 -4.94
CA THR A 528 14.62 0.51 -4.83
C THR A 528 13.29 0.34 -5.54
N PHE A 529 12.55 1.42 -5.76
CA PHE A 529 11.16 1.43 -6.19
C PHE A 529 10.27 0.48 -5.37
N GLN A 530 10.66 0.21 -4.12
CA GLN A 530 9.90 -0.60 -3.17
C GLN A 530 9.84 0.09 -1.82
N GLY A 531 8.73 -0.10 -1.12
CA GLY A 531 8.58 0.30 0.26
C GLY A 531 9.38 -0.57 1.23
N SER A 532 9.22 -0.30 2.50
CA SER A 532 9.80 -1.08 3.58
C SER A 532 9.34 -2.53 3.55
N ARG A 533 10.25 -3.46 3.85
CA ARG A 533 9.95 -4.89 3.91
C ARG A 533 10.60 -5.52 5.15
N HIS A 534 9.86 -6.35 5.87
CA HIS A 534 10.46 -7.25 6.86
C HIS A 534 11.39 -8.22 6.16
N ALA A 535 12.55 -8.48 6.72
CA ALA A 535 13.57 -9.33 6.15
C ALA A 535 14.10 -10.35 7.17
N LEU A 536 14.08 -11.64 6.83
CA LEU A 536 14.76 -12.71 7.54
C LEU A 536 16.03 -13.06 6.76
N PHE A 537 17.19 -13.00 7.42
CA PHE A 537 18.48 -13.12 6.75
C PHE A 537 19.51 -13.92 7.55
N CYS A 538 20.48 -14.50 6.83
CA CYS A 538 21.65 -15.14 7.42
C CYS A 538 22.85 -15.02 6.47
N PHE A 539 23.92 -14.33 6.87
CA PHE A 539 25.12 -14.17 6.07
C PHE A 539 26.42 -14.22 6.91
N ASN A 540 27.57 -14.42 6.27
CA ASN A 540 28.86 -14.48 6.95
C ASN A 540 29.74 -13.30 6.57
N ARG A 541 30.11 -12.47 7.55
CA ARG A 541 30.95 -11.26 7.35
C ARG A 541 32.44 -11.56 7.10
N LYS A 542 32.88 -12.78 7.30
CA LYS A 542 34.28 -13.21 7.09
C LYS A 542 34.55 -13.67 5.65
N GLY A 543 33.62 -13.42 4.74
CA GLY A 543 33.77 -13.74 3.32
C GLY A 543 33.83 -15.24 2.99
N LYS A 544 33.29 -16.11 3.87
CA LYS A 544 33.29 -17.57 3.69
C LYS A 544 31.94 -18.19 3.97
N GLN A 545 31.78 -19.43 3.53
CA GLN A 545 30.60 -20.22 3.87
C GLN A 545 30.57 -20.46 5.39
N GLY A 546 29.50 -19.99 6.05
CA GLY A 546 29.29 -20.14 7.47
C GLY A 546 28.52 -21.39 7.86
N GLY A 547 27.77 -21.29 8.96
CA GLY A 547 26.81 -22.25 9.43
C GLY A 547 25.41 -22.00 8.89
N TYR A 548 24.42 -22.03 9.78
CA TYR A 548 23.03 -21.70 9.46
C TYR A 548 22.31 -21.11 10.69
N ALA A 549 21.27 -20.36 10.44
CA ALA A 549 20.27 -19.97 11.41
C ALA A 549 18.90 -20.57 11.05
N GLU A 550 18.04 -20.74 12.05
CA GLU A 550 16.66 -21.19 11.84
C GLU A 550 15.70 -20.15 12.42
N PHE A 551 14.60 -19.95 11.71
CA PHE A 551 13.54 -19.03 12.08
C PHE A 551 12.23 -19.79 12.27
N ASP A 552 11.43 -19.33 13.23
CA ASP A 552 10.16 -19.93 13.60
C ASP A 552 9.19 -18.86 14.08
N ASN A 553 7.90 -19.15 14.10
CA ASN A 553 6.87 -18.29 14.67
C ASN A 553 7.01 -16.81 14.29
N PHE A 554 7.10 -16.54 12.98
CA PHE A 554 7.03 -15.17 12.51
C PHE A 554 5.61 -14.66 12.66
N THR A 555 5.40 -13.67 13.50
CA THR A 555 4.08 -13.09 13.77
C THR A 555 4.05 -11.62 13.40
N VAL A 556 2.94 -11.18 12.81
CA VAL A 556 2.64 -9.77 12.55
C VAL A 556 1.35 -9.43 13.27
N VAL A 557 1.43 -8.44 14.17
CA VAL A 557 0.29 -7.87 14.90
C VAL A 557 0.06 -6.45 14.42
N GLU A 558 -1.18 -6.11 14.12
CA GLU A 558 -1.61 -4.81 13.58
C GLU A 558 -2.53 -4.12 14.59
N PRO A 559 -1.98 -3.27 15.50
CA PRO A 559 -2.75 -2.69 16.61
C PRO A 559 -3.94 -1.84 16.16
N ASP A 560 -3.81 -1.16 15.01
CA ASP A 560 -4.79 -0.19 14.51
C ASP A 560 -5.70 -0.79 13.41
N ALA A 561 -5.72 -2.11 13.25
CA ALA A 561 -6.58 -2.78 12.25
C ALA A 561 -8.06 -2.78 12.65
N ASP A 562 -8.38 -2.80 13.94
CA ASP A 562 -9.76 -2.66 14.42
C ASP A 562 -10.16 -1.19 14.48
N ARG A 563 -11.01 -0.80 13.54
CA ARG A 563 -11.55 0.56 13.40
C ARG A 563 -12.99 0.69 13.89
N SER A 564 -13.54 -0.33 14.52
CA SER A 564 -14.95 -0.37 14.94
C SER A 564 -15.34 0.73 15.93
N GLY A 565 -14.37 1.23 16.71
CA GLY A 565 -14.56 2.30 17.69
C GLY A 565 -14.27 3.72 17.16
N ASN A 566 -13.85 3.87 15.90
CA ASN A 566 -13.42 5.17 15.36
C ASN A 566 -14.60 6.13 15.13
N ILE A 567 -15.78 5.62 14.83
CA ILE A 567 -17.02 6.40 14.76
C ILE A 567 -17.68 6.39 16.15
N PRO A 568 -17.88 7.56 16.79
CA PRO A 568 -18.37 7.62 18.18
C PRO A 568 -19.88 7.38 18.31
N TYR A 569 -20.37 6.26 17.78
CA TYR A 569 -21.77 5.88 17.94
C TYR A 569 -22.16 5.71 19.42
N GLY A 570 -23.31 6.22 19.79
CA GLY A 570 -23.83 6.14 21.15
C GLY A 570 -23.12 7.05 22.18
N LYS A 571 -22.09 7.79 21.74
CA LYS A 571 -21.34 8.71 22.60
C LYS A 571 -21.82 10.14 22.44
N THR A 572 -21.60 10.96 23.48
CA THR A 572 -21.69 12.41 23.43
C THR A 572 -20.29 12.97 23.39
N PHE A 573 -19.96 13.75 22.36
CA PHE A 573 -18.61 14.21 22.10
C PHE A 573 -18.57 15.68 21.64
N ARG A 574 -17.43 16.29 21.74
CA ARG A 574 -17.12 17.57 21.11
C ARG A 574 -16.26 17.37 19.88
N ILE A 575 -16.35 18.31 18.96
CA ILE A 575 -15.58 18.32 17.72
C ILE A 575 -14.52 19.41 17.84
N VAL A 576 -13.25 19.05 17.65
CA VAL A 576 -12.10 19.97 17.64
C VAL A 576 -11.56 20.08 16.23
N ASN A 577 -11.46 21.27 15.70
CA ASN A 577 -10.85 21.54 14.40
C ASN A 577 -9.31 21.46 14.54
N LEU A 578 -8.65 20.60 13.78
CA LEU A 578 -7.20 20.40 13.91
C LEU A 578 -6.38 21.63 13.50
N ALA A 579 -6.87 22.42 12.53
CA ALA A 579 -6.14 23.59 12.05
C ALA A 579 -6.09 24.72 13.09
N THR A 580 -7.16 24.88 13.88
CA THR A 580 -7.26 25.92 14.91
C THR A 580 -6.97 25.42 16.32
N GLY A 581 -7.11 24.10 16.55
CA GLY A 581 -7.09 23.49 17.88
C GLY A 581 -8.31 23.84 18.73
N HIS A 582 -9.33 24.48 18.15
CA HIS A 582 -10.50 24.97 18.86
C HIS A 582 -11.70 24.04 18.69
N PRO A 583 -12.49 23.83 19.75
CA PRO A 583 -13.75 23.10 19.63
C PRO A 583 -14.78 23.88 18.84
N ALA A 584 -15.60 23.15 18.07
CA ALA A 584 -16.75 23.71 17.40
C ALA A 584 -17.83 24.06 18.41
N ILE A 585 -18.29 25.30 18.42
CA ILE A 585 -19.43 25.77 19.19
C ILE A 585 -20.56 26.17 18.28
N ALA A 586 -21.78 26.03 18.77
CA ALA A 586 -22.88 26.66 18.14
C ALA A 586 -22.95 28.14 18.57
N LEU A 587 -23.16 29.02 17.58
CA LEU A 587 -23.95 30.18 17.63
C LEU A 587 -23.26 31.51 17.91
N LYS A 588 -22.64 32.01 16.90
CA LYS A 588 -22.68 33.44 16.65
C LYS A 588 -23.68 33.70 15.50
N HIS A 589 -24.79 34.41 15.77
CA HIS A 589 -25.84 34.68 14.78
C HIS A 589 -26.48 33.47 14.09
N GLY A 590 -26.59 32.34 14.78
CA GLY A 590 -27.16 31.11 14.23
C GLY A 590 -26.21 30.28 13.39
N LEU A 591 -24.96 30.67 13.22
CA LEU A 591 -23.93 29.99 12.48
C LEU A 591 -23.02 29.14 13.40
N LEU A 592 -22.52 28.04 12.91
CA LEU A 592 -21.53 27.22 13.63
C LEU A 592 -20.16 27.90 13.56
N HIS A 593 -19.53 28.12 14.71
CA HIS A 593 -18.21 28.75 14.84
C HIS A 593 -17.31 27.97 15.83
N ASP A 594 -15.99 28.13 15.70
CA ASP A 594 -15.04 27.75 16.74
C ASP A 594 -15.07 28.67 17.93
N THR A 595 -14.60 28.18 19.07
CA THR A 595 -14.33 28.99 20.26
C THR A 595 -12.98 28.70 20.86
N ASP A 596 -12.33 29.69 21.41
CA ASP A 596 -11.20 29.60 22.30
C ASP A 596 -11.62 29.52 23.78
N ALA A 597 -12.92 29.40 24.05
CA ALA A 597 -13.45 29.38 25.41
C ALA A 597 -12.87 28.24 26.24
N LYS A 598 -12.22 28.56 27.33
CA LYS A 598 -11.72 27.63 28.33
C LYS A 598 -12.84 27.02 29.19
N ASP A 599 -14.05 27.56 29.10
CA ASP A 599 -15.22 27.10 29.85
C ASP A 599 -15.94 25.99 29.07
N ASN A 600 -15.69 24.75 29.48
CA ASN A 600 -16.28 23.56 28.87
C ASN A 600 -17.81 23.54 28.94
N SER A 601 -18.47 24.29 29.84
CA SER A 601 -19.92 24.32 29.96
C SER A 601 -20.62 25.04 28.78
N LYS A 602 -19.86 25.81 27.98
CA LYS A 602 -20.36 26.55 26.83
C LYS A 602 -20.11 25.86 25.49
N LEU A 603 -19.45 24.69 25.51
CA LEU A 603 -19.11 23.96 24.29
C LEU A 603 -20.30 23.15 23.81
N THR A 604 -20.59 23.22 22.51
CA THR A 604 -21.58 22.36 21.89
C THR A 604 -21.07 20.91 21.87
N ARG A 605 -21.89 20.03 22.42
CA ARG A 605 -21.68 18.58 22.32
C ARG A 605 -22.62 18.00 21.29
N PHE A 606 -22.15 16.97 20.64
CA PHE A 606 -22.87 16.30 19.55
C PHE A 606 -23.08 14.82 19.87
N ARG A 607 -24.13 14.29 19.28
CA ARG A 607 -24.39 12.86 19.12
C ARG A 607 -24.55 12.55 17.65
N LEU A 608 -24.20 11.32 17.27
CA LEU A 608 -24.45 10.82 15.92
C LEU A 608 -25.80 10.11 15.88
N ILE A 609 -26.58 10.45 14.85
CA ILE A 609 -27.70 9.63 14.42
C ILE A 609 -27.20 8.81 13.23
N ASP A 610 -27.16 7.50 13.41
CA ASP A 610 -26.75 6.57 12.37
C ASP A 610 -27.85 6.46 11.30
N LYS A 611 -27.49 6.68 10.05
CA LYS A 611 -28.35 6.54 8.87
C LYS A 611 -28.00 5.28 8.06
N GLY A 612 -27.05 4.46 8.54
CA GLY A 612 -26.52 3.30 7.84
C GLY A 612 -25.40 3.64 6.86
N GLN A 613 -24.61 2.65 6.48
CA GLN A 613 -23.52 2.79 5.51
C GLN A 613 -22.53 3.93 5.84
N GLY A 614 -22.17 4.10 7.12
CA GLY A 614 -21.26 5.15 7.56
C GLY A 614 -21.83 6.57 7.45
N GLN A 615 -23.08 6.72 7.04
CA GLN A 615 -23.76 8.00 6.95
C GLN A 615 -24.32 8.39 8.33
N VAL A 616 -24.12 9.66 8.67
CA VAL A 616 -24.48 10.17 10.00
C VAL A 616 -25.14 11.55 9.89
N VAL A 617 -25.97 11.87 10.87
CA VAL A 617 -26.46 13.21 11.15
C VAL A 617 -25.91 13.67 12.49
N LEU A 618 -25.43 14.90 12.59
CA LEU A 618 -24.94 15.49 13.81
C LEU A 618 -26.11 16.16 14.54
N GLN A 619 -26.44 15.69 15.75
CA GLN A 619 -27.41 16.29 16.65
C GLN A 619 -26.69 16.91 17.86
N CYS A 620 -27.01 18.14 18.19
CA CYS A 620 -26.56 18.79 19.41
C CYS A 620 -27.32 18.26 20.65
N GLU A 621 -26.73 18.40 21.85
CA GLU A 621 -27.38 17.98 23.10
C GLU A 621 -28.73 18.68 23.35
N ASP A 622 -28.93 19.89 22.81
CA ASP A 622 -30.20 20.62 22.90
C ASP A 622 -31.28 20.15 21.91
N GLY A 623 -30.98 19.09 21.16
CA GLY A 623 -31.89 18.45 20.21
C GLY A 623 -31.89 19.02 18.81
N ARG A 624 -31.12 20.09 18.54
CA ARG A 624 -31.02 20.68 17.21
C ARG A 624 -30.03 19.89 16.34
N TYR A 625 -30.20 20.00 15.02
CA TYR A 625 -29.41 19.29 14.02
C TYR A 625 -28.53 20.25 13.21
N VAL A 626 -27.36 19.78 12.84
CA VAL A 626 -26.51 20.52 11.87
C VAL A 626 -27.14 20.43 10.49
N PHE A 627 -27.31 21.60 9.84
CA PHE A 627 -27.76 21.67 8.45
C PHE A 627 -27.00 22.78 7.71
N CYS A 628 -27.02 22.72 6.39
CA CYS A 628 -26.45 23.74 5.55
C CYS A 628 -27.55 24.53 4.86
N SER A 629 -27.53 25.87 5.04
CA SER A 629 -28.45 26.77 4.37
C SER A 629 -27.85 27.28 3.06
N GLY A 630 -28.55 27.12 1.94
CA GLY A 630 -28.13 27.64 0.64
C GLY A 630 -28.08 26.58 -0.47
N PHE A 631 -27.94 27.08 -1.69
CA PHE A 631 -27.77 26.27 -2.88
C PHE A 631 -26.30 26.19 -3.24
N GLY A 632 -25.87 24.97 -3.62
CA GLY A 632 -24.51 24.72 -4.08
C GLY A 632 -23.48 24.58 -2.96
N MET A 633 -22.24 24.92 -3.23
CA MET A 633 -21.08 24.69 -2.37
C MET A 633 -20.95 25.74 -1.25
N ALA A 634 -21.35 26.97 -1.50
CA ALA A 634 -21.25 28.09 -0.56
C ALA A 634 -22.47 28.13 0.38
N GLY A 635 -22.54 27.21 1.31
CA GLY A 635 -23.64 27.18 2.28
C GLY A 635 -23.15 27.39 3.71
N ASP A 636 -23.76 28.33 4.40
CA ASP A 636 -23.55 28.54 5.84
C ASP A 636 -24.05 27.34 6.65
N VAL A 637 -23.22 26.82 7.55
CA VAL A 637 -23.59 25.74 8.45
C VAL A 637 -24.29 26.30 9.69
N ARG A 638 -25.49 25.85 9.93
CA ARG A 638 -26.41 26.33 10.99
C ARG A 638 -27.00 25.17 11.77
N LEU A 639 -27.79 25.49 12.79
CA LEU A 639 -28.59 24.51 13.55
C LEU A 639 -30.08 24.70 13.28
N THR A 640 -30.78 23.59 13.13
CA THR A 640 -32.25 23.54 12.93
C THR A 640 -32.90 22.58 13.91
N THR A 641 -34.18 22.84 14.26
CA THR A 641 -35.02 21.90 15.00
C THR A 641 -35.76 20.90 14.11
N ASP A 642 -35.69 21.13 12.79
CA ASP A 642 -36.35 20.30 11.77
C ASP A 642 -35.36 19.21 11.28
N GLU A 643 -35.57 17.97 11.75
CA GLU A 643 -34.72 16.82 11.37
C GLU A 643 -34.71 16.60 9.86
N SER A 644 -35.81 16.90 9.16
CA SER A 644 -35.89 16.66 7.71
C SER A 644 -34.92 17.54 6.90
N LYS A 645 -34.39 18.61 7.51
CA LYS A 645 -33.39 19.51 6.92
C LYS A 645 -31.96 19.19 7.34
N ALA A 646 -31.78 18.24 8.25
CA ALA A 646 -30.44 17.87 8.72
C ALA A 646 -29.54 17.43 7.57
N GLU A 647 -28.29 17.91 7.56
CA GLU A 647 -27.30 17.47 6.60
C GLU A 647 -26.86 16.04 6.92
N VAL A 648 -26.89 15.19 5.90
CA VAL A 648 -26.38 13.82 6.01
C VAL A 648 -24.94 13.81 5.56
N PHE A 649 -24.07 13.38 6.44
CA PHE A 649 -22.64 13.29 6.17
C PHE A 649 -22.21 11.83 6.06
N LEU A 650 -21.23 11.55 5.17
CA LEU A 650 -20.45 10.32 5.22
C LEU A 650 -19.22 10.57 6.10
N TRP A 651 -19.04 9.74 7.10
CA TRP A 651 -17.90 9.79 8.01
C TRP A 651 -16.64 9.31 7.28
N GLN A 652 -15.61 10.15 7.26
CA GLN A 652 -14.29 9.85 6.67
C GLN A 652 -13.32 9.58 7.81
N ASP A 653 -13.01 8.33 8.06
CA ASP A 653 -12.11 7.93 9.15
C ASP A 653 -10.64 8.22 8.80
N TYR A 654 -9.95 8.94 9.69
CA TYR A 654 -8.52 9.25 9.60
C TYR A 654 -7.70 8.63 10.74
N LEU A 655 -8.25 7.66 11.45
CA LEU A 655 -7.66 7.02 12.63
C LEU A 655 -7.46 8.01 13.81
N ASN A 656 -7.01 7.51 14.95
CA ASN A 656 -6.69 8.33 16.13
C ASN A 656 -7.78 9.36 16.54
N HIS A 657 -9.07 8.98 16.37
CA HIS A 657 -10.24 9.85 16.56
C HIS A 657 -10.32 11.04 15.60
N GLU A 658 -9.49 11.08 14.56
CA GLU A 658 -9.54 12.12 13.54
C GLU A 658 -10.49 11.72 12.41
N PHE A 659 -11.16 12.73 11.82
CA PHE A 659 -12.17 12.47 10.80
C PHE A 659 -12.44 13.71 9.94
N MET A 660 -13.07 13.48 8.80
CA MET A 660 -13.75 14.50 8.00
C MET A 660 -15.22 14.13 7.83
N LEU A 661 -16.03 15.10 7.47
CA LEU A 661 -17.46 14.92 7.19
C LEU A 661 -17.76 15.38 5.75
N MET A 662 -18.06 14.42 4.88
CA MET A 662 -18.47 14.70 3.51
C MET A 662 -19.99 14.77 3.42
N SER A 663 -20.53 15.86 2.93
CA SER A 663 -21.96 15.99 2.64
C SER A 663 -22.37 15.03 1.52
N MET A 664 -23.39 14.21 1.78
CA MET A 664 -23.96 13.30 0.78
C MET A 664 -24.69 14.04 -0.35
N ARG A 665 -25.03 15.31 -0.15
CA ARG A 665 -25.74 16.13 -1.11
C ARG A 665 -24.80 16.85 -2.10
N THR A 666 -23.63 17.28 -1.62
CA THR A 666 -22.71 18.12 -2.42
C THR A 666 -21.40 17.43 -2.72
N HIS A 667 -21.08 16.32 -2.05
CA HIS A 667 -19.79 15.63 -2.02
C HIS A 667 -18.61 16.55 -1.64
N ARG A 668 -18.92 17.66 -0.96
CA ARG A 668 -17.97 18.59 -0.36
C ARG A 668 -17.87 18.33 1.13
N TYR A 669 -16.78 18.78 1.73
CA TYR A 669 -16.50 18.54 3.15
C TYR A 669 -16.87 19.75 4.01
N LEU A 670 -17.33 19.44 5.21
CA LEU A 670 -17.46 20.42 6.29
C LEU A 670 -16.06 20.94 6.65
N GLY A 671 -15.93 22.24 6.77
CA GLY A 671 -14.67 22.85 7.18
C GLY A 671 -14.81 24.30 7.57
N LYS A 672 -13.71 24.83 8.11
CA LYS A 672 -13.57 26.25 8.47
C LYS A 672 -12.16 26.72 8.20
N SER A 673 -12.00 27.72 7.35
CA SER A 673 -10.69 28.31 7.08
C SER A 673 -10.06 28.89 8.35
N PRO A 674 -8.81 28.55 8.69
CA PRO A 674 -8.14 29.10 9.86
C PRO A 674 -7.73 30.59 9.71
N THR A 675 -7.67 31.08 8.46
CA THR A 675 -7.19 32.43 8.15
C THR A 675 -8.30 33.51 8.07
N THR A 676 -9.54 33.07 7.94
CA THR A 676 -10.70 33.95 7.85
C THR A 676 -11.57 33.80 9.09
N GLY A 677 -12.10 34.86 9.64
CA GLY A 677 -13.10 34.82 10.72
C GLY A 677 -14.45 34.21 10.29
N SER A 678 -14.46 33.43 9.20
CA SER A 678 -15.63 32.84 8.57
C SER A 678 -16.26 31.73 9.45
N PRO A 679 -17.58 31.50 9.36
CA PRO A 679 -18.23 30.36 9.94
C PRO A 679 -17.82 29.06 9.22
N TYR A 680 -18.28 27.93 9.73
CA TYR A 680 -18.18 26.65 9.01
C TYR A 680 -18.98 26.66 7.71
N SER A 681 -18.44 26.01 6.68
CA SER A 681 -19.08 25.85 5.37
C SER A 681 -18.92 24.44 4.83
N LEU A 682 -19.61 24.12 3.72
CA LEU A 682 -19.46 22.90 2.94
C LEU A 682 -18.69 23.15 1.63
N ASP A 683 -17.65 23.96 1.66
CA ASP A 683 -16.91 24.36 0.46
C ASP A 683 -15.61 23.59 0.26
N PHE A 684 -15.17 22.83 1.25
CA PHE A 684 -13.88 22.16 1.20
C PHE A 684 -13.91 20.97 0.25
N THR A 685 -12.88 20.86 -0.57
CA THR A 685 -12.72 19.77 -1.56
C THR A 685 -12.02 18.55 -0.98
N GLY A 686 -11.25 18.73 0.09
CA GLY A 686 -10.48 17.72 0.77
C GLY A 686 -9.65 18.34 1.88
N ALA A 687 -8.80 17.57 2.53
CA ALA A 687 -7.81 18.06 3.46
C ALA A 687 -6.51 18.43 2.70
N ASP A 688 -5.81 19.43 3.18
CA ASP A 688 -4.43 19.62 2.77
C ASP A 688 -3.51 18.55 3.41
N PRO A 689 -2.32 18.31 2.82
CA PRO A 689 -1.39 17.31 3.35
C PRO A 689 -0.99 17.52 4.82
N ALA A 690 -0.91 18.78 5.25
CA ALA A 690 -0.57 19.13 6.62
C ALA A 690 -1.77 19.13 7.57
N ARG A 691 -3.00 18.82 7.09
CA ARG A 691 -4.28 18.87 7.84
C ARG A 691 -4.58 20.21 8.47
N ARG A 692 -4.16 21.31 7.84
CA ARG A 692 -4.25 22.67 8.37
C ARG A 692 -5.22 23.56 7.61
N ASN A 693 -5.89 23.05 6.60
CA ASN A 693 -6.87 23.82 5.83
C ASN A 693 -8.21 24.00 6.58
N GLY A 694 -8.43 23.23 7.65
CA GLY A 694 -9.64 23.34 8.49
C GLY A 694 -10.75 22.34 8.17
N ALA A 695 -10.49 21.34 7.31
CA ALA A 695 -11.46 20.28 6.97
C ALA A 695 -11.34 19.04 7.84
N VAL A 696 -10.26 18.89 8.63
CA VAL A 696 -10.05 17.72 9.50
C VAL A 696 -10.34 18.09 10.95
N PHE A 697 -11.03 17.17 11.61
CA PHE A 697 -11.48 17.27 12.99
C PHE A 697 -10.98 16.10 13.82
N ARG A 698 -10.98 16.29 15.14
CA ARG A 698 -10.85 15.23 16.14
C ARG A 698 -12.06 15.27 17.06
N TRP A 699 -12.61 14.09 17.39
CA TRP A 699 -13.65 14.01 18.42
C TRP A 699 -13.04 13.69 19.79
N GLU A 700 -13.63 14.28 20.82
CA GLU A 700 -13.23 14.12 22.22
C GLU A 700 -14.49 13.96 23.09
N GLU A 701 -14.51 13.05 24.08
CA GLU A 701 -15.61 12.82 25.01
C GLU A 701 -15.80 13.98 26.01
#